data_c2e8e4892268a4b4417086518e580f01
#
_entry.id   c2e8e4892268a4b4417086518e580f01
#
_cell.length_a   1.000
_cell.length_b   1.000
_cell.length_c   1.000
_cell.angle_alpha   90.00
_cell.angle_beta   90.00
_cell.angle_gamma   90.00
#
_symmetry.space_group_name_H-M   'P 1'
#
loop_
_entity.id
_entity.type
_entity.pdbx_description
1 polymer ?
#
loop_
_entity_poly.entity_id
_entity_poly.type
_entity_poly.pdbx_seq_one_letter_code
_entity_poly.pdbx_strand_id
1 'polypeptide(L)'
;MEQKKLKQLLSEMSLREKIGQMIQLTGIYFDDDAVLTGEVGEDQPPQWVTQYAGSVLGMIGAEKLRGIQKKYVEAHPHHIPLLFMADVIHGCRTIAPIPLGQACSFHPELVRKMARHAAAESASEGIRATFSPMIDVSRDPRWGRIMESFGEDPFLNGVMGTAMLRGYQGEEGKDPAGNKKIPESGIAGCLKHFAGYGAVSAGREYNDVEISQRTFREQYLKPFRMAMHADPAMVMTAFNAVDRRPVSGNKELLEGTLREEMGFSGTVISDWGSIGQLEEQNVVSSQKEAAEAAVRAGVDIDMMSPAYMFHLEELVKEGSIPTSLIDKSAWNVLVMKNRLGLFENPFAGMQGEEPLSAEAKKTALALACESSVLLKNDDMLPLKPERKVFWGGPYVESRELLSRWAIFGRYDDVETIREVLKARKMPVRFLPECEILTEEERRLWQAENCRIQDSGEQDKEIPEICVNSGKQYATLDEIEPEDTVVLVLGEHEAQSGEAASRAFLDLPEGQQKFFDAVAGRTSHIVTVILSGRPLDIRKIAEKSQAVLFVWRPGTMGAEAVVRLVYGEETPSGKLSVSIPWCVGQVPVSYWDVKTGHRMVETNPENRFTSRYMDIPNEPLYPFGFGLSYTEFTITPPIFEKQEREDKIDISCKVKNVGEVPGAEVVQCYVETLCAPVVRPDRELIRFRKIFLLPGEEQKVKFTVNRKELAFYGENMELIDGDVQFRFIVGNSSRSEAGSILYAF
;
A
#
# COMPACT_ATOMS: atom_id res chain seq x y z
N MET A 1 -27.68 0.48 -17.48
CA MET A 1 -28.36 1.32 -18.53
C MET A 1 -27.63 1.16 -19.86
N GLU A 2 -28.33 1.13 -20.98
CA GLU A 2 -27.72 1.10 -22.32
C GLU A 2 -26.99 2.41 -22.63
N GLN A 3 -25.85 2.35 -23.30
CA GLN A 3 -25.03 3.54 -23.63
C GLN A 3 -25.80 4.64 -24.36
N LYS A 4 -26.78 4.24 -25.25
CA LYS A 4 -27.61 5.21 -25.96
C LYS A 4 -28.48 6.04 -24.99
N LYS A 5 -29.06 5.38 -23.99
CA LYS A 5 -29.87 6.06 -22.95
C LYS A 5 -29.00 6.94 -22.05
N LEU A 6 -27.78 6.50 -21.76
CA LEU A 6 -26.83 7.29 -20.96
C LEU A 6 -26.39 8.57 -21.71
N LYS A 7 -26.16 8.47 -23.04
CA LYS A 7 -25.88 9.65 -23.89
C LYS A 7 -27.04 10.60 -23.96
N GLN A 8 -28.29 10.07 -24.05
CA GLN A 8 -29.49 10.88 -24.01
C GLN A 8 -29.61 11.62 -22.67
N LEU A 9 -29.43 10.92 -21.54
CA LEU A 9 -29.41 11.52 -20.21
C LEU A 9 -28.42 12.68 -20.14
N LEU A 10 -27.16 12.48 -20.56
CA LEU A 10 -26.16 13.55 -20.59
C LEU A 10 -26.61 14.77 -21.41
N SER A 11 -27.27 14.54 -22.56
CA SER A 11 -27.73 15.64 -23.41
C SER A 11 -28.91 16.43 -22.82
N GLU A 12 -29.70 15.81 -21.94
CA GLU A 12 -30.85 16.41 -21.25
C GLU A 12 -30.46 17.17 -19.97
N MET A 13 -29.28 16.87 -19.38
CA MET A 13 -28.76 17.53 -18.19
C MET A 13 -28.42 18.99 -18.44
N SER A 14 -28.80 19.85 -17.50
CA SER A 14 -28.33 21.25 -17.44
C SER A 14 -26.82 21.33 -17.18
N LEU A 15 -26.22 22.48 -17.43
CA LEU A 15 -24.79 22.73 -17.16
C LEU A 15 -24.44 22.47 -15.68
N ARG A 16 -25.28 22.93 -14.74
CA ARG A 16 -25.06 22.72 -13.30
C ARG A 16 -25.15 21.27 -12.88
N GLU A 17 -26.06 20.49 -13.46
CA GLU A 17 -26.12 19.05 -13.20
C GLU A 17 -24.88 18.33 -13.68
N LYS A 18 -24.35 18.69 -14.86
CA LYS A 18 -23.11 18.13 -15.41
C LYS A 18 -21.91 18.48 -14.52
N ILE A 19 -21.75 19.75 -14.14
CA ILE A 19 -20.70 20.21 -13.22
C ILE A 19 -20.85 19.54 -11.86
N GLY A 20 -22.07 19.39 -11.35
CA GLY A 20 -22.34 18.67 -10.10
C GLY A 20 -21.76 17.25 -10.11
N GLN A 21 -21.86 16.52 -11.23
CA GLN A 21 -21.25 15.19 -11.34
C GLN A 21 -19.73 15.19 -11.23
N MET A 22 -19.09 16.34 -11.50
CA MET A 22 -17.65 16.54 -11.44
C MET A 22 -17.16 16.98 -10.04
N ILE A 23 -18.04 17.04 -9.05
CA ILE A 23 -17.73 17.50 -7.68
C ILE A 23 -17.89 16.36 -6.70
N GLN A 24 -16.89 16.16 -5.86
CA GLN A 24 -16.96 15.32 -4.67
C GLN A 24 -17.02 16.19 -3.42
N LEU A 25 -17.98 15.91 -2.55
CA LEU A 25 -18.11 16.54 -1.24
C LEU A 25 -17.79 15.54 -0.13
N THR A 26 -17.34 16.03 1.01
CA THR A 26 -17.32 15.23 2.24
C THR A 26 -18.73 15.03 2.80
N GLY A 27 -18.89 13.94 3.54
CA GLY A 27 -20.18 13.55 4.14
C GLY A 27 -20.76 14.54 5.12
N ILE A 28 -19.96 15.44 5.72
CA ILE A 28 -20.42 16.44 6.71
C ILE A 28 -21.53 17.37 6.17
N TYR A 29 -21.61 17.55 4.86
CA TYR A 29 -22.67 18.33 4.22
C TYR A 29 -23.99 17.55 4.08
N PHE A 30 -23.99 16.27 4.44
CA PHE A 30 -25.14 15.37 4.38
C PHE A 30 -25.49 14.74 5.73
N ASP A 31 -24.51 14.65 6.65
CA ASP A 31 -24.67 14.02 7.96
C ASP A 31 -23.52 14.43 8.90
N ASP A 32 -23.85 14.76 10.15
CA ASP A 32 -22.89 15.26 11.15
C ASP A 32 -21.89 14.17 11.64
N ASP A 33 -22.21 12.89 11.44
CA ASP A 33 -21.36 11.76 11.85
C ASP A 33 -20.38 11.28 10.74
N ALA A 34 -20.18 12.08 9.71
CA ALA A 34 -19.27 11.71 8.62
C ALA A 34 -17.80 11.82 9.05
N VAL A 35 -16.97 10.88 8.57
CA VAL A 35 -15.53 10.88 8.82
C VAL A 35 -14.85 11.86 7.87
N LEU A 36 -14.06 12.77 8.40
CA LEU A 36 -13.19 13.66 7.63
C LEU A 36 -11.80 13.04 7.50
N THR A 37 -11.27 13.05 6.27
CA THR A 37 -9.93 12.53 5.95
C THR A 37 -8.98 13.61 5.44
N GLY A 38 -9.43 14.88 5.45
CA GLY A 38 -8.65 16.04 5.05
C GLY A 38 -9.24 17.35 5.57
N GLU A 39 -8.59 18.47 5.32
CA GLU A 39 -9.03 19.80 5.75
C GLU A 39 -10.23 20.27 4.93
N VAL A 40 -11.21 20.88 5.60
CA VAL A 40 -12.36 21.52 4.95
C VAL A 40 -12.15 23.03 4.96
N GLY A 41 -12.21 23.65 3.78
CA GLY A 41 -12.10 25.10 3.64
C GLY A 41 -13.26 25.83 4.30
N GLU A 42 -13.09 27.15 4.54
CA GLU A 42 -14.12 28.02 5.13
C GLU A 42 -15.32 28.25 4.20
N ASP A 43 -15.15 28.06 2.89
CA ASP A 43 -16.17 28.31 1.88
C ASP A 43 -17.23 27.20 1.86
N GLN A 44 -18.47 27.58 2.18
CA GLN A 44 -19.58 26.64 2.11
C GLN A 44 -20.00 26.39 0.66
N PRO A 45 -20.27 25.14 0.28
CA PRO A 45 -20.73 24.82 -1.07
C PRO A 45 -22.09 25.49 -1.34
N PRO A 46 -22.28 26.09 -2.53
CA PRO A 46 -23.59 26.62 -2.93
C PRO A 46 -24.67 25.52 -2.89
N GLN A 47 -25.89 25.88 -2.56
CA GLN A 47 -27.01 24.92 -2.43
C GLN A 47 -27.17 24.00 -3.67
N TRP A 48 -26.94 24.51 -4.89
CA TRP A 48 -27.05 23.70 -6.09
C TRP A 48 -25.98 22.59 -6.14
N VAL A 49 -24.81 22.79 -5.50
CA VAL A 49 -23.75 21.79 -5.44
C VAL A 49 -24.21 20.59 -4.63
N THR A 50 -24.77 20.81 -3.43
CA THR A 50 -25.29 19.69 -2.62
C THR A 50 -26.48 18.99 -3.28
N GLN A 51 -27.24 19.69 -4.14
CA GLN A 51 -28.34 19.10 -4.92
C GLN A 51 -27.87 18.23 -6.08
N TYR A 52 -26.71 18.49 -6.67
CA TYR A 52 -26.23 17.85 -7.89
C TYR A 52 -24.87 17.17 -7.76
N ALA A 53 -24.27 17.15 -6.57
CA ALA A 53 -22.96 16.51 -6.33
C ALA A 53 -22.92 15.07 -6.84
N GLY A 54 -21.88 14.72 -7.59
CA GLY A 54 -21.74 13.39 -8.19
C GLY A 54 -21.39 12.33 -7.17
N SER A 55 -20.65 12.71 -6.13
CA SER A 55 -20.10 11.77 -5.15
C SER A 55 -19.93 12.39 -3.77
N VAL A 56 -19.88 11.51 -2.76
CA VAL A 56 -19.71 11.88 -1.34
C VAL A 56 -18.69 10.93 -0.71
N LEU A 57 -17.78 11.50 0.09
CA LEU A 57 -16.69 10.82 0.76
C LEU A 57 -16.93 10.68 2.26
N GLY A 58 -16.47 9.59 2.87
CA GLY A 58 -16.32 9.46 4.32
C GLY A 58 -17.57 9.07 5.08
N MET A 59 -18.55 8.46 4.42
CA MET A 59 -19.79 8.00 5.06
C MET A 59 -19.92 6.49 5.02
N ILE A 60 -20.46 5.88 6.07
CA ILE A 60 -20.72 4.44 6.22
C ILE A 60 -22.05 4.19 6.91
N GLY A 61 -22.64 3.03 6.69
CA GLY A 61 -23.86 2.56 7.32
C GLY A 61 -25.02 2.44 6.33
N ALA A 62 -25.36 1.20 5.98
CA ALA A 62 -26.34 0.89 4.91
C ALA A 62 -27.69 1.58 5.10
N GLU A 63 -28.23 1.59 6.31
CA GLU A 63 -29.54 2.21 6.60
C GLU A 63 -29.48 3.73 6.41
N LYS A 64 -28.45 4.39 6.97
CA LYS A 64 -28.18 5.83 6.86
C LYS A 64 -28.04 6.22 5.39
N LEU A 65 -27.09 5.56 4.67
CA LEU A 65 -26.82 5.86 3.27
C LEU A 65 -28.01 5.59 2.35
N ARG A 66 -28.81 4.57 2.66
CA ARG A 66 -30.08 4.31 1.95
C ARG A 66 -31.07 5.46 2.13
N GLY A 67 -31.19 6.01 3.35
CA GLY A 67 -32.04 7.16 3.63
C GLY A 67 -31.63 8.40 2.85
N ILE A 68 -30.33 8.70 2.80
CA ILE A 68 -29.77 9.85 2.07
C ILE A 68 -29.96 9.64 0.57
N GLN A 69 -29.58 8.47 0.04
CA GLN A 69 -29.69 8.15 -1.38
C GLN A 69 -31.13 8.29 -1.89
N LYS A 70 -32.10 7.78 -1.12
CA LYS A 70 -33.53 7.88 -1.48
C LYS A 70 -33.97 9.33 -1.63
N LYS A 71 -33.70 10.17 -0.64
CA LYS A 71 -34.04 11.60 -0.68
C LYS A 71 -33.35 12.31 -1.84
N TYR A 72 -32.07 11.99 -2.06
CA TYR A 72 -31.29 12.60 -3.13
C TYR A 72 -31.83 12.25 -4.52
N VAL A 73 -32.09 10.97 -4.78
CA VAL A 73 -32.61 10.48 -6.08
C VAL A 73 -34.03 11.05 -6.35
N GLU A 74 -34.87 11.14 -5.31
CA GLU A 74 -36.22 11.73 -5.43
C GLU A 74 -36.18 13.24 -5.76
N ALA A 75 -35.18 13.96 -5.23
CA ALA A 75 -35.00 15.40 -5.45
C ALA A 75 -34.27 15.74 -6.76
N HIS A 76 -33.42 14.85 -7.27
CA HIS A 76 -32.64 15.09 -8.47
C HIS A 76 -33.51 15.02 -9.74
N PRO A 77 -33.51 16.05 -10.62
CA PRO A 77 -34.43 16.11 -11.81
C PRO A 77 -34.34 14.89 -12.71
N HIS A 78 -33.18 14.31 -12.88
CA HIS A 78 -32.93 13.12 -13.70
C HIS A 78 -32.71 11.85 -12.85
N HIS A 79 -33.00 11.87 -11.56
CA HIS A 79 -32.87 10.74 -10.64
C HIS A 79 -31.48 10.08 -10.66
N ILE A 80 -30.41 10.89 -10.86
CA ILE A 80 -29.03 10.43 -10.85
C ILE A 80 -28.60 10.13 -9.42
N PRO A 81 -28.14 8.93 -9.06
CA PRO A 81 -27.76 8.59 -7.70
C PRO A 81 -26.42 9.21 -7.29
N LEU A 82 -26.25 9.46 -5.99
CA LEU A 82 -24.95 9.73 -5.38
C LEU A 82 -24.03 8.50 -5.50
N LEU A 83 -22.74 8.72 -5.61
CA LEU A 83 -21.73 7.69 -5.45
C LEU A 83 -21.03 7.87 -4.11
N PHE A 84 -21.24 6.94 -3.18
CA PHE A 84 -20.56 6.93 -1.89
C PHE A 84 -19.19 6.30 -2.02
N MET A 85 -18.16 7.03 -1.59
CA MET A 85 -16.76 6.64 -1.66
C MET A 85 -16.11 6.68 -0.28
N ALA A 86 -15.06 5.89 -0.08
CA ALA A 86 -14.26 5.92 1.14
C ALA A 86 -12.86 5.34 0.91
N ASP A 87 -11.94 5.62 1.84
CA ASP A 87 -10.60 5.05 1.88
C ASP A 87 -10.63 3.65 2.50
N VAL A 88 -10.80 2.63 1.68
CA VAL A 88 -10.71 1.22 2.08
C VAL A 88 -9.34 0.71 1.64
N ILE A 89 -8.28 1.16 2.33
CA ILE A 89 -6.90 0.94 1.90
C ILE A 89 -6.45 -0.50 2.14
N HIS A 90 -6.75 -1.04 3.33
CA HIS A 90 -6.37 -2.43 3.66
C HIS A 90 -7.46 -3.18 4.44
N GLY A 91 -8.71 -2.79 4.28
CA GLY A 91 -9.88 -3.43 4.87
C GLY A 91 -10.98 -2.44 5.19
N CYS A 92 -12.20 -2.92 5.40
CA CYS A 92 -13.33 -2.11 5.86
C CYS A 92 -13.55 -2.32 7.35
N ARG A 93 -14.12 -3.45 7.77
CA ARG A 93 -14.29 -3.86 9.17
C ARG A 93 -13.27 -4.93 9.55
N THR A 94 -13.04 -5.90 8.68
CA THR A 94 -11.93 -6.85 8.79
C THR A 94 -10.69 -6.18 8.20
N ILE A 95 -9.79 -5.74 9.06
CA ILE A 95 -8.57 -5.04 8.66
C ILE A 95 -7.45 -6.06 8.40
N ALA A 96 -6.88 -6.00 7.21
CA ALA A 96 -5.70 -6.75 6.78
C ALA A 96 -4.41 -6.12 7.31
N PRO A 97 -3.25 -6.79 7.20
CA PRO A 97 -1.97 -6.10 7.26
C PRO A 97 -1.91 -4.91 6.30
N ILE A 98 -1.12 -3.89 6.65
CA ILE A 98 -0.89 -2.76 5.74
C ILE A 98 -0.35 -3.25 4.38
N PRO A 99 -0.58 -2.53 3.26
CA PRO A 99 -0.15 -2.97 1.93
C PRO A 99 1.34 -3.31 1.83
N LEU A 100 2.22 -2.57 2.52
CA LEU A 100 3.65 -2.88 2.59
C LEU A 100 3.91 -4.28 3.18
N GLY A 101 3.18 -4.65 4.23
CA GLY A 101 3.19 -6.00 4.80
C GLY A 101 2.58 -7.03 3.85
N GLN A 102 1.42 -6.73 3.26
CA GLN A 102 0.77 -7.63 2.29
C GLN A 102 1.72 -7.99 1.13
N ALA A 103 2.53 -7.04 0.66
CA ALA A 103 3.52 -7.28 -0.38
C ALA A 103 4.59 -8.28 0.07
N CYS A 104 4.97 -8.29 1.35
CA CYS A 104 5.92 -9.26 1.91
C CYS A 104 5.41 -10.71 1.85
N SER A 105 4.11 -10.94 1.68
CA SER A 105 3.58 -12.28 1.46
C SER A 105 4.01 -12.88 0.12
N PHE A 106 4.33 -12.07 -0.90
CA PHE A 106 4.55 -12.50 -2.29
C PHE A 106 3.43 -13.43 -2.78
N HIS A 107 2.19 -13.20 -2.31
CA HIS A 107 1.03 -14.05 -2.58
C HIS A 107 -0.14 -13.22 -3.16
N PRO A 108 -0.09 -12.84 -4.45
CA PRO A 108 -1.09 -11.95 -5.06
C PRO A 108 -2.54 -12.47 -4.93
N GLU A 109 -2.71 -13.79 -4.97
CA GLU A 109 -4.05 -14.38 -4.89
C GLU A 109 -4.67 -14.23 -3.48
N LEU A 110 -3.85 -14.30 -2.42
CA LEU A 110 -4.30 -14.05 -1.05
C LEU A 110 -4.66 -12.58 -0.84
N VAL A 111 -3.86 -11.66 -1.42
CA VAL A 111 -4.15 -10.22 -1.45
C VAL A 111 -5.47 -9.95 -2.19
N ARG A 112 -5.68 -10.57 -3.37
CA ARG A 112 -6.93 -10.47 -4.13
C ARG A 112 -8.13 -10.95 -3.31
N LYS A 113 -7.99 -12.09 -2.63
CA LYS A 113 -9.06 -12.67 -1.80
C LYS A 113 -9.40 -11.74 -0.63
N MET A 114 -8.41 -11.16 0.03
CA MET A 114 -8.63 -10.21 1.12
C MET A 114 -9.31 -8.92 0.64
N ALA A 115 -8.85 -8.36 -0.47
CA ALA A 115 -9.49 -7.19 -1.09
C ALA A 115 -10.96 -7.48 -1.50
N ARG A 116 -11.28 -8.72 -1.89
CA ARG A 116 -12.65 -9.15 -2.16
C ARG A 116 -13.53 -9.12 -0.92
N HIS A 117 -13.01 -9.56 0.24
CA HIS A 117 -13.74 -9.45 1.51
C HIS A 117 -13.95 -7.98 1.88
N ALA A 118 -12.91 -7.15 1.77
CA ALA A 118 -13.02 -5.72 2.03
C ALA A 118 -14.07 -5.03 1.14
N ALA A 119 -14.12 -5.41 -0.15
CA ALA A 119 -15.13 -4.89 -1.08
C ALA A 119 -16.55 -5.30 -0.69
N ALA A 120 -16.76 -6.57 -0.32
CA ALA A 120 -18.05 -7.07 0.07
C ALA A 120 -18.58 -6.40 1.36
N GLU A 121 -17.72 -6.25 2.37
CA GLU A 121 -18.02 -5.49 3.58
C GLU A 121 -18.37 -4.02 3.26
N SER A 122 -17.56 -3.37 2.41
CA SER A 122 -17.79 -1.97 2.03
C SER A 122 -19.10 -1.77 1.27
N ALA A 123 -19.37 -2.64 0.29
CA ALA A 123 -20.61 -2.60 -0.47
C ALA A 123 -21.84 -2.82 0.41
N SER A 124 -21.74 -3.72 1.42
CA SER A 124 -22.81 -3.97 2.38
C SER A 124 -23.14 -2.74 3.22
N GLU A 125 -22.15 -1.93 3.51
CA GLU A 125 -22.27 -0.67 4.25
C GLU A 125 -22.62 0.53 3.35
N GLY A 126 -22.77 0.33 2.04
CA GLY A 126 -23.19 1.35 1.07
C GLY A 126 -22.06 2.04 0.33
N ILE A 127 -20.80 1.73 0.59
CA ILE A 127 -19.65 2.28 -0.12
C ILE A 127 -19.52 1.55 -1.47
N ARG A 128 -19.41 2.31 -2.58
CA ARG A 128 -19.34 1.74 -3.92
C ARG A 128 -18.05 2.06 -4.67
N ALA A 129 -17.17 2.88 -4.08
CA ALA A 129 -15.85 3.18 -4.62
C ALA A 129 -14.83 3.41 -3.51
N THR A 130 -13.56 3.06 -3.77
CA THR A 130 -12.45 3.26 -2.84
C THR A 130 -11.26 3.91 -3.52
N PHE A 131 -10.46 4.67 -2.76
CA PHE A 131 -9.19 5.27 -3.19
C PHE A 131 -8.02 4.32 -2.93
N SER A 132 -8.13 3.12 -3.46
CA SER A 132 -7.16 2.02 -3.37
C SER A 132 -7.25 1.14 -4.62
N PRO A 133 -6.12 0.49 -5.03
CA PRO A 133 -4.82 0.39 -4.37
C PRO A 133 -3.89 1.58 -4.63
N MET A 134 -3.01 1.86 -3.65
CA MET A 134 -1.88 2.74 -3.83
C MET A 134 -0.69 1.93 -4.39
N ILE A 135 -0.23 2.30 -5.59
CA ILE A 135 0.84 1.59 -6.31
C ILE A 135 2.07 2.48 -6.55
N ASP A 136 2.25 3.48 -5.71
CA ASP A 136 3.45 4.30 -5.67
C ASP A 136 4.66 3.45 -5.27
N VAL A 137 5.71 3.48 -6.08
CA VAL A 137 7.00 2.86 -5.74
C VAL A 137 7.66 3.70 -4.68
N SER A 138 7.94 3.13 -3.51
CA SER A 138 8.51 3.85 -2.38
C SER A 138 9.83 3.25 -1.91
N ARG A 139 10.89 4.09 -1.85
CA ARG A 139 12.25 3.71 -1.48
C ARG A 139 12.79 4.47 -0.29
N ASP A 140 12.06 5.48 0.16
CA ASP A 140 12.45 6.31 1.29
C ASP A 140 11.55 6.01 2.50
N PRO A 141 12.05 5.27 3.50
CA PRO A 141 11.26 4.93 4.69
C PRO A 141 10.94 6.15 5.57
N ARG A 142 11.52 7.32 5.30
CA ARG A 142 11.14 8.57 5.97
C ARG A 142 9.74 9.04 5.55
N TRP A 143 9.30 8.70 4.35
CA TRP A 143 7.95 8.99 3.88
C TRP A 143 6.92 8.13 4.61
N GLY A 144 5.94 8.79 5.27
CA GLY A 144 4.94 8.10 6.08
C GLY A 144 4.04 7.16 5.29
N ARG A 145 3.66 7.56 4.07
CA ARG A 145 2.78 6.78 3.19
C ARG A 145 3.42 5.55 2.56
N ILE A 146 4.70 5.28 2.82
CA ILE A 146 5.32 4.01 2.43
C ILE A 146 4.48 2.80 2.89
N MET A 147 3.80 2.91 4.03
CA MET A 147 2.93 1.86 4.56
C MET A 147 1.77 1.47 3.62
N GLU A 148 1.31 2.42 2.79
CA GLU A 148 0.20 2.21 1.85
C GLU A 148 0.65 1.57 0.54
N SER A 149 1.97 1.60 0.24
CA SER A 149 2.56 1.06 -1.00
C SER A 149 2.91 -0.42 -0.87
N PHE A 150 3.21 -1.06 -2.00
CA PHE A 150 3.73 -2.42 -2.02
C PHE A 150 5.28 -2.47 -2.04
N GLY A 151 5.95 -1.37 -1.68
CA GLY A 151 7.38 -1.31 -1.44
C GLY A 151 8.20 -0.71 -2.59
N GLU A 152 9.50 -1.10 -2.66
CA GLU A 152 10.50 -0.44 -3.50
C GLU A 152 10.55 -0.93 -4.94
N ASP A 153 9.93 -2.09 -5.23
CA ASP A 153 10.02 -2.73 -6.53
C ASP A 153 8.83 -2.45 -7.45
N PRO A 154 9.04 -1.93 -8.67
CA PRO A 154 7.96 -1.59 -9.59
C PRO A 154 7.15 -2.79 -10.07
N PHE A 155 7.78 -3.97 -10.25
CA PHE A 155 7.09 -5.17 -10.70
C PHE A 155 6.20 -5.74 -9.59
N LEU A 156 6.72 -5.82 -8.36
CA LEU A 156 5.94 -6.26 -7.20
C LEU A 156 4.74 -5.35 -6.95
N ASN A 157 4.94 -4.00 -6.97
CA ASN A 157 3.84 -3.03 -6.88
C ASN A 157 2.78 -3.27 -7.96
N GLY A 158 3.20 -3.46 -9.20
CA GLY A 158 2.28 -3.73 -10.31
C GLY A 158 1.49 -5.03 -10.14
N VAL A 159 2.13 -6.11 -9.70
CA VAL A 159 1.48 -7.42 -9.48
C VAL A 159 0.50 -7.36 -8.31
N MET A 160 0.94 -6.85 -7.16
CA MET A 160 0.12 -6.79 -5.94
C MET A 160 -1.04 -5.78 -6.08
N GLY A 161 -0.77 -4.59 -6.64
CA GLY A 161 -1.81 -3.61 -6.90
C GLY A 161 -2.85 -4.11 -7.91
N THR A 162 -2.43 -4.81 -8.96
CA THR A 162 -3.36 -5.45 -9.90
C THR A 162 -4.23 -6.51 -9.22
N ALA A 163 -3.65 -7.31 -8.33
CA ALA A 163 -4.39 -8.32 -7.58
C ALA A 163 -5.41 -7.68 -6.63
N MET A 164 -5.02 -6.65 -5.90
CA MET A 164 -5.91 -5.91 -5.00
C MET A 164 -7.06 -5.25 -5.77
N LEU A 165 -6.77 -4.56 -6.89
CA LEU A 165 -7.77 -3.95 -7.76
C LEU A 165 -8.80 -4.96 -8.25
N ARG A 166 -8.35 -6.14 -8.73
CA ARG A 166 -9.25 -7.23 -9.12
C ARG A 166 -10.07 -7.77 -7.96
N GLY A 167 -9.52 -7.78 -6.75
CA GLY A 167 -10.26 -8.11 -5.55
C GLY A 167 -11.41 -7.13 -5.31
N TYR A 168 -11.14 -5.84 -5.34
CA TYR A 168 -12.16 -4.80 -5.16
C TYR A 168 -13.24 -4.82 -6.24
N GLN A 169 -12.84 -4.84 -7.50
CA GLN A 169 -13.80 -4.79 -8.61
C GLN A 169 -14.53 -6.12 -8.87
N GLY A 170 -13.99 -7.22 -8.34
CA GLY A 170 -14.52 -8.56 -8.57
C GLY A 170 -14.25 -9.06 -9.99
N GLU A 171 -14.83 -10.20 -10.34
CA GLU A 171 -14.79 -10.70 -11.71
C GLU A 171 -15.68 -9.84 -12.60
N GLU A 172 -15.12 -9.39 -13.73
CA GLU A 172 -15.85 -8.56 -14.67
C GLU A 172 -17.06 -9.32 -15.25
N GLY A 173 -18.24 -8.86 -14.88
CA GLY A 173 -19.48 -9.22 -15.57
C GLY A 173 -19.70 -8.31 -16.77
N LYS A 174 -20.54 -8.77 -17.71
CA LYS A 174 -21.15 -7.91 -18.73
C LYS A 174 -22.66 -7.92 -18.55
N ASP A 175 -23.27 -6.75 -18.68
CA ASP A 175 -24.73 -6.67 -18.75
C ASP A 175 -25.24 -7.24 -20.09
N PRO A 176 -26.54 -7.45 -20.24
CA PRO A 176 -27.12 -7.93 -21.50
C PRO A 176 -26.81 -7.04 -22.74
N ALA A 177 -26.45 -5.76 -22.49
CA ALA A 177 -26.04 -4.82 -23.55
C ALA A 177 -24.51 -4.89 -23.84
N GLY A 178 -23.75 -5.76 -23.14
CA GLY A 178 -22.33 -5.95 -23.33
C GLY A 178 -21.44 -4.95 -22.57
N ASN A 179 -22.01 -4.06 -21.74
CA ASN A 179 -21.24 -3.12 -20.93
C ASN A 179 -20.58 -3.86 -19.75
N LYS A 180 -19.34 -3.47 -19.43
CA LYS A 180 -18.64 -3.97 -18.25
C LYS A 180 -19.39 -3.59 -16.97
N LYS A 181 -19.50 -4.52 -16.03
CA LYS A 181 -20.17 -4.34 -14.74
C LYS A 181 -19.29 -4.78 -13.59
N ILE A 182 -19.28 -3.97 -12.54
CA ILE A 182 -18.77 -4.34 -11.23
C ILE A 182 -19.95 -4.98 -10.47
N PRO A 183 -19.78 -6.19 -9.90
CA PRO A 183 -20.86 -6.88 -9.18
C PRO A 183 -21.34 -6.07 -7.96
N GLU A 184 -22.55 -6.33 -7.46
CA GLU A 184 -23.12 -5.61 -6.32
C GLU A 184 -22.25 -5.72 -5.05
N SER A 185 -21.58 -6.85 -4.84
CA SER A 185 -20.62 -7.06 -3.75
C SER A 185 -19.21 -6.57 -4.06
N GLY A 186 -18.97 -5.91 -5.20
CA GLY A 186 -17.71 -5.26 -5.56
C GLY A 186 -17.81 -3.76 -5.43
N ILE A 187 -16.67 -3.08 -5.44
CA ILE A 187 -16.54 -1.62 -5.43
C ILE A 187 -15.59 -1.16 -6.53
N ALA A 188 -15.76 0.05 -7.02
CA ALA A 188 -14.82 0.65 -7.97
C ALA A 188 -13.48 0.92 -7.26
N GLY A 189 -12.38 0.42 -7.84
CA GLY A 189 -11.04 0.71 -7.34
C GLY A 189 -10.44 1.92 -8.03
N CYS A 190 -9.53 2.59 -7.33
CA CYS A 190 -8.81 3.78 -7.79
C CYS A 190 -7.31 3.57 -7.65
N LEU A 191 -6.60 3.54 -8.79
CA LEU A 191 -5.14 3.51 -8.74
C LEU A 191 -4.61 4.88 -8.31
N LYS A 192 -3.75 4.91 -7.28
CA LYS A 192 -3.18 6.15 -6.77
C LYS A 192 -1.70 5.99 -6.44
N HIS A 193 -0.95 7.08 -6.39
CA HIS A 193 -1.27 8.41 -6.90
C HIS A 193 -0.53 8.61 -8.24
N PHE A 194 -1.26 8.90 -9.29
CA PHE A 194 -0.67 9.07 -10.62
C PHE A 194 -0.07 10.48 -10.76
N ALA A 195 1.30 10.67 -10.85
CA ALA A 195 2.27 9.62 -10.69
C ALA A 195 3.56 10.18 -10.06
N GLY A 196 4.38 9.25 -9.54
CA GLY A 196 5.71 9.60 -9.05
C GLY A 196 5.76 10.00 -7.57
N TYR A 197 4.65 10.00 -6.86
CA TYR A 197 4.55 10.52 -5.49
C TYR A 197 5.47 9.82 -4.48
N GLY A 198 5.75 8.53 -4.64
CA GLY A 198 6.71 7.81 -3.79
C GLY A 198 8.17 8.24 -3.92
N ALA A 199 8.47 9.21 -4.83
CA ALA A 199 9.81 9.78 -5.03
C ALA A 199 9.98 11.16 -4.37
N VAL A 200 9.06 11.57 -3.49
CA VAL A 200 9.14 12.88 -2.82
C VAL A 200 10.50 13.12 -2.16
N SER A 201 11.05 14.30 -2.39
CA SER A 201 12.38 14.69 -1.92
C SER A 201 12.49 14.59 -0.40
N ALA A 202 13.53 13.87 0.08
CA ALA A 202 13.82 13.63 1.49
C ALA A 202 12.70 12.90 2.26
N GLY A 203 11.81 12.17 1.58
CA GLY A 203 10.68 11.47 2.20
C GLY A 203 9.67 12.40 2.87
N ARG A 204 9.65 13.69 2.51
CA ARG A 204 8.71 14.65 3.08
C ARG A 204 7.41 14.62 2.33
N GLU A 205 6.32 14.44 3.06
CA GLU A 205 4.96 14.46 2.52
C GLU A 205 4.69 15.77 1.76
N TYR A 206 3.95 15.70 0.66
CA TYR A 206 3.58 16.83 -0.21
C TYR A 206 4.74 17.56 -0.89
N ASN A 207 5.97 17.02 -0.80
CA ASN A 207 7.14 17.67 -1.36
C ASN A 207 7.30 17.43 -2.87
N ASP A 208 8.25 18.12 -3.44
CA ASP A 208 8.60 18.03 -4.85
C ASP A 208 9.25 16.69 -5.23
N VAL A 209 9.13 16.33 -6.52
CA VAL A 209 9.71 15.12 -7.10
C VAL A 209 10.67 15.51 -8.24
N GLU A 210 11.96 15.24 -8.04
CA GLU A 210 13.01 15.51 -9.02
C GLU A 210 13.60 14.17 -9.49
N ILE A 211 13.12 13.67 -10.63
CA ILE A 211 13.56 12.39 -11.23
C ILE A 211 13.68 12.52 -12.74
N SER A 212 14.60 11.74 -13.35
CA SER A 212 14.74 11.73 -14.80
C SER A 212 13.52 11.10 -15.47
N GLN A 213 13.22 11.50 -16.70
CA GLN A 213 12.15 10.91 -17.51
C GLN A 213 12.30 9.38 -17.66
N ARG A 214 13.53 8.87 -17.76
CA ARG A 214 13.79 7.42 -17.81
C ARG A 214 13.36 6.75 -16.51
N THR A 215 13.83 7.24 -15.37
CA THR A 215 13.45 6.73 -14.04
C THR A 215 11.93 6.79 -13.84
N PHE A 216 11.31 7.90 -14.20
CA PHE A 216 9.87 8.07 -14.12
C PHE A 216 9.12 7.00 -14.91
N ARG A 217 9.49 6.78 -16.18
CA ARG A 217 8.82 5.82 -17.07
C ARG A 217 9.09 4.36 -16.72
N GLU A 218 10.32 4.01 -16.34
CA GLU A 218 10.71 2.63 -16.05
C GLU A 218 10.33 2.15 -14.66
N GLN A 219 10.22 3.07 -13.71
CA GLN A 219 10.00 2.71 -12.31
C GLN A 219 8.63 3.16 -11.82
N TYR A 220 8.30 4.43 -11.90
CA TYR A 220 7.08 4.98 -11.29
C TYR A 220 5.83 4.78 -12.16
N LEU A 221 5.94 4.76 -13.49
CA LEU A 221 4.82 4.47 -14.38
C LEU A 221 4.61 2.97 -14.65
N LYS A 222 5.61 2.11 -14.39
CA LYS A 222 5.53 0.67 -14.64
C LYS A 222 4.37 -0.02 -13.89
N PRO A 223 4.15 0.21 -12.59
CA PRO A 223 3.01 -0.37 -11.88
C PRO A 223 1.67 0.02 -12.49
N PHE A 224 1.50 1.28 -12.88
CA PHE A 224 0.27 1.76 -13.53
C PHE A 224 0.04 1.07 -14.87
N ARG A 225 1.05 0.97 -15.75
CA ARG A 225 0.94 0.23 -17.01
C ARG A 225 0.51 -1.23 -16.80
N MET A 226 1.06 -1.89 -15.80
CA MET A 226 0.69 -3.26 -15.46
C MET A 226 -0.77 -3.36 -14.99
N ALA A 227 -1.19 -2.44 -14.13
CA ALA A 227 -2.53 -2.46 -13.55
C ALA A 227 -3.64 -2.04 -14.55
N MET A 228 -3.30 -1.35 -15.66
CA MET A 228 -4.29 -1.02 -16.71
C MET A 228 -4.97 -2.27 -17.29
N HIS A 229 -4.30 -3.42 -17.31
CA HIS A 229 -4.90 -4.69 -17.76
C HIS A 229 -6.04 -5.20 -16.86
N ALA A 230 -6.17 -4.67 -15.64
CA ALA A 230 -7.28 -4.96 -14.74
C ALA A 230 -8.43 -3.95 -14.88
N ASP A 231 -8.39 -3.07 -15.87
CA ASP A 231 -9.44 -2.11 -16.20
C ASP A 231 -9.89 -1.27 -14.99
N PRO A 232 -8.99 -0.46 -14.38
CA PRO A 232 -9.32 0.36 -13.22
C PRO A 232 -10.49 1.29 -13.50
N ALA A 233 -11.41 1.41 -12.56
CA ALA A 233 -12.55 2.30 -12.69
C ALA A 233 -12.14 3.77 -12.53
N MET A 234 -11.14 4.03 -11.70
CA MET A 234 -10.63 5.38 -11.41
C MET A 234 -9.10 5.40 -11.34
N VAL A 235 -8.56 6.59 -11.56
CA VAL A 235 -7.17 6.96 -11.27
C VAL A 235 -7.18 8.30 -10.55
N MET A 236 -6.41 8.43 -9.46
CA MET A 236 -6.26 9.66 -8.69
C MET A 236 -4.97 10.37 -9.05
N THR A 237 -5.01 11.68 -9.28
CA THR A 237 -3.82 12.50 -9.51
C THR A 237 -3.04 12.69 -8.22
N ALA A 238 -1.71 12.76 -8.32
CA ALA A 238 -0.85 13.00 -7.17
C ALA A 238 -0.74 14.49 -6.81
N PHE A 239 -0.38 14.79 -5.56
CA PHE A 239 -0.13 16.16 -5.08
C PHE A 239 1.11 16.81 -5.68
N ASN A 240 2.14 16.00 -6.00
CA ASN A 240 3.45 16.47 -6.43
C ASN A 240 3.45 17.06 -7.85
N ALA A 241 4.47 17.80 -8.13
CA ALA A 241 4.86 18.14 -9.50
C ALA A 241 5.81 17.06 -10.05
N VAL A 242 5.78 16.83 -11.36
CA VAL A 242 6.77 16.05 -12.11
C VAL A 242 7.39 16.97 -13.15
N ASP A 243 8.70 17.07 -13.16
CA ASP A 243 9.42 18.03 -14.02
C ASP A 243 8.86 19.47 -13.82
N ARG A 244 8.64 19.84 -12.55
CA ARG A 244 8.07 21.13 -12.10
C ARG A 244 6.66 21.45 -12.62
N ARG A 245 5.95 20.47 -13.14
CA ARG A 245 4.57 20.61 -13.60
C ARG A 245 3.64 19.83 -12.66
N PRO A 246 2.78 20.52 -11.88
CA PRO A 246 1.81 19.87 -11.01
C PRO A 246 0.96 18.86 -11.77
N VAL A 247 0.80 17.68 -11.21
CA VAL A 247 0.12 16.58 -11.91
C VAL A 247 -1.32 16.92 -12.26
N SER A 248 -2.07 17.55 -11.34
CA SER A 248 -3.49 17.90 -11.56
C SER A 248 -3.72 18.93 -12.69
N GLY A 249 -2.65 19.68 -13.10
CA GLY A 249 -2.67 20.59 -14.24
C GLY A 249 -1.90 20.07 -15.48
N ASN A 250 -1.36 18.87 -15.44
CA ASN A 250 -0.45 18.34 -16.47
C ASN A 250 -1.20 17.55 -17.57
N LYS A 251 -1.66 18.26 -18.60
CA LYS A 251 -2.37 17.64 -19.72
C LYS A 251 -1.55 16.57 -20.45
N GLU A 252 -0.26 16.75 -20.62
CA GLU A 252 0.60 15.78 -21.31
C GLU A 252 0.66 14.45 -20.53
N LEU A 253 0.70 14.55 -19.21
CA LEU A 253 0.69 13.37 -18.35
C LEU A 253 -0.69 12.69 -18.30
N LEU A 254 -1.78 13.45 -18.15
CA LEU A 254 -3.11 12.87 -17.96
C LEU A 254 -3.77 12.47 -19.28
N GLU A 255 -3.69 13.29 -20.33
CA GLU A 255 -4.26 12.94 -21.64
C GLU A 255 -3.24 12.12 -22.45
N GLY A 256 -2.01 12.60 -22.62
CA GLY A 256 -1.00 11.94 -23.47
C GLY A 256 -0.54 10.60 -22.88
N THR A 257 -0.03 10.59 -21.63
CA THR A 257 0.54 9.36 -21.06
C THR A 257 -0.54 8.41 -20.51
N LEU A 258 -1.45 8.91 -19.65
CA LEU A 258 -2.43 8.05 -19.01
C LEU A 258 -3.51 7.56 -20.00
N ARG A 259 -4.15 8.47 -20.75
CA ARG A 259 -5.27 8.09 -21.62
C ARG A 259 -4.81 7.54 -22.97
N GLU A 260 -3.91 8.24 -23.68
CA GLU A 260 -3.52 7.84 -25.05
C GLU A 260 -2.49 6.71 -25.05
N GLU A 261 -1.38 6.82 -24.27
CA GLU A 261 -0.32 5.82 -24.25
C GLU A 261 -0.72 4.55 -23.48
N MET A 262 -1.30 4.71 -22.27
CA MET A 262 -1.68 3.56 -21.42
C MET A 262 -3.10 3.03 -21.69
N GLY A 263 -3.93 3.77 -22.45
CA GLY A 263 -5.27 3.35 -22.83
C GLY A 263 -6.31 3.46 -21.72
N PHE A 264 -6.10 4.30 -20.71
CA PHE A 264 -7.07 4.48 -19.63
C PHE A 264 -8.35 5.17 -20.10
N SER A 265 -9.50 4.57 -19.83
CA SER A 265 -10.82 5.06 -20.24
C SER A 265 -11.76 5.33 -19.06
N GLY A 266 -11.29 5.19 -17.83
CA GLY A 266 -12.05 5.44 -16.61
C GLY A 266 -12.08 6.92 -16.19
N THR A 267 -12.47 7.14 -14.94
CA THR A 267 -12.61 8.47 -14.33
C THR A 267 -11.29 8.91 -13.67
N VAL A 268 -10.84 10.13 -13.96
CA VAL A 268 -9.72 10.78 -13.27
C VAL A 268 -10.27 11.65 -12.15
N ILE A 269 -9.86 11.39 -10.91
CA ILE A 269 -10.20 12.21 -9.75
C ILE A 269 -8.95 12.91 -9.23
N SER A 270 -9.08 14.16 -8.77
CA SER A 270 -7.99 14.84 -8.07
C SER A 270 -7.77 14.21 -6.70
N ASP A 271 -6.58 14.38 -6.12
CA ASP A 271 -6.41 14.20 -4.68
C ASP A 271 -7.04 15.37 -3.92
N TRP A 272 -7.16 15.26 -2.59
CA TRP A 272 -7.84 16.23 -1.74
C TRP A 272 -7.29 17.64 -1.91
N GLY A 273 -8.10 18.53 -2.41
CA GLY A 273 -7.74 19.94 -2.64
C GLY A 273 -6.66 20.17 -3.71
N SER A 274 -6.14 19.15 -4.39
CA SER A 274 -4.95 19.26 -5.24
C SER A 274 -5.15 20.15 -6.48
N ILE A 275 -6.39 20.40 -6.92
CA ILE A 275 -6.66 21.40 -7.96
C ILE A 275 -6.42 22.81 -7.40
N GLY A 276 -6.92 23.11 -6.21
CA GLY A 276 -6.72 24.40 -5.55
C GLY A 276 -5.24 24.71 -5.30
N GLN A 277 -4.44 23.71 -5.00
CA GLN A 277 -3.01 23.83 -4.75
C GLN A 277 -2.20 24.32 -5.97
N LEU A 278 -2.75 24.31 -7.18
CA LEU A 278 -2.10 24.93 -8.34
C LEU A 278 -1.84 26.44 -8.14
N GLU A 279 -2.72 27.11 -7.40
CA GLU A 279 -2.54 28.52 -7.01
C GLU A 279 -1.43 28.66 -5.95
N GLU A 280 -1.41 27.81 -4.93
CA GLU A 280 -0.37 27.78 -3.89
C GLU A 280 1.02 27.48 -4.47
N GLN A 281 1.08 26.62 -5.50
CA GLN A 281 2.30 26.31 -6.24
C GLN A 281 2.71 27.42 -7.22
N ASN A 282 1.97 28.54 -7.27
CA ASN A 282 2.18 29.70 -8.16
C ASN A 282 2.27 29.33 -9.65
N VAL A 283 1.54 28.29 -10.08
CA VAL A 283 1.44 27.90 -11.49
C VAL A 283 0.31 28.65 -12.18
N VAL A 284 -0.67 29.05 -11.38
CA VAL A 284 -1.81 29.89 -11.76
C VAL A 284 -2.01 30.99 -10.72
N SER A 285 -2.79 32.03 -11.05
CA SER A 285 -2.97 33.21 -10.20
C SER A 285 -4.29 33.20 -9.41
N SER A 286 -5.14 32.21 -9.62
CA SER A 286 -6.47 32.13 -8.98
C SER A 286 -7.06 30.73 -9.06
N GLN A 287 -8.04 30.43 -8.19
CA GLN A 287 -8.83 29.20 -8.23
C GLN A 287 -9.58 29.04 -9.55
N LYS A 288 -9.96 30.11 -10.21
CA LYS A 288 -10.58 30.09 -11.55
C LYS A 288 -9.63 29.56 -12.61
N GLU A 289 -8.37 30.01 -12.61
CA GLU A 289 -7.34 29.51 -13.52
C GLU A 289 -6.97 28.06 -13.17
N ALA A 290 -6.98 27.70 -11.87
CA ALA A 290 -6.78 26.32 -11.43
C ALA A 290 -7.87 25.39 -11.99
N ALA A 291 -9.13 25.80 -11.93
CA ALA A 291 -10.25 25.05 -12.51
C ALA A 291 -10.09 24.87 -14.02
N GLU A 292 -9.71 25.93 -14.75
CA GLU A 292 -9.46 25.86 -16.19
C GLU A 292 -8.32 24.90 -16.52
N ALA A 293 -7.19 25.02 -15.82
CA ALA A 293 -6.03 24.17 -16.04
C ALA A 293 -6.35 22.68 -15.81
N ALA A 294 -7.02 22.36 -14.71
CA ALA A 294 -7.34 20.98 -14.35
C ALA A 294 -8.36 20.33 -15.28
N VAL A 295 -9.45 21.04 -15.65
CA VAL A 295 -10.44 20.47 -16.59
C VAL A 295 -9.85 20.29 -17.99
N ARG A 296 -8.96 21.17 -18.43
CA ARG A 296 -8.22 21.03 -19.69
C ARG A 296 -7.17 19.92 -19.65
N ALA A 297 -6.62 19.64 -18.48
CA ALA A 297 -5.73 18.51 -18.26
C ALA A 297 -6.46 17.17 -18.24
N GLY A 298 -7.79 17.15 -18.05
CA GLY A 298 -8.61 15.94 -18.08
C GLY A 298 -8.94 15.36 -16.71
N VAL A 299 -8.91 16.17 -15.64
CA VAL A 299 -9.42 15.80 -14.33
C VAL A 299 -10.94 15.85 -14.36
N ASP A 300 -11.59 14.72 -14.11
CA ASP A 300 -13.04 14.56 -14.22
C ASP A 300 -13.77 14.93 -12.92
N ILE A 301 -13.17 14.63 -11.75
CA ILE A 301 -13.76 14.93 -10.44
C ILE A 301 -12.78 15.76 -9.61
N ASP A 302 -13.29 16.87 -9.08
CA ASP A 302 -12.61 17.71 -8.10
C ASP A 302 -12.94 17.21 -6.70
N MET A 303 -11.93 16.72 -5.98
CA MET A 303 -12.07 16.31 -4.59
C MET A 303 -11.79 17.50 -3.68
N MET A 304 -12.86 18.07 -3.14
CA MET A 304 -12.87 19.05 -2.05
C MET A 304 -12.21 20.42 -2.33
N SER A 305 -11.66 20.70 -3.54
CA SER A 305 -11.23 22.08 -3.80
C SER A 305 -12.43 22.99 -4.16
N PRO A 306 -12.32 24.30 -3.95
CA PRO A 306 -13.36 25.23 -4.37
C PRO A 306 -13.39 25.47 -5.89
N ALA A 307 -12.42 24.98 -6.63
CA ALA A 307 -12.16 25.35 -8.00
C ALA A 307 -13.34 25.05 -8.95
N TYR A 308 -13.79 23.79 -9.02
CA TYR A 308 -14.86 23.43 -9.96
C TYR A 308 -16.21 23.99 -9.55
N MET A 309 -16.55 23.93 -8.26
CA MET A 309 -17.88 24.34 -7.79
C MET A 309 -18.18 25.82 -7.95
N PHE A 310 -17.16 26.67 -7.91
CA PHE A 310 -17.35 28.12 -8.02
C PHE A 310 -17.08 28.67 -9.41
N HIS A 311 -16.23 28.04 -10.23
CA HIS A 311 -15.68 28.66 -11.43
C HIS A 311 -16.03 27.98 -12.75
N LEU A 312 -16.35 26.69 -12.82
CA LEU A 312 -16.61 26.02 -14.12
C LEU A 312 -17.82 26.61 -14.85
N GLU A 313 -18.89 26.96 -14.15
CA GLU A 313 -20.07 27.55 -14.79
C GLU A 313 -19.74 28.90 -15.44
N GLU A 314 -18.93 29.72 -14.75
CA GLU A 314 -18.47 31.03 -15.23
C GLU A 314 -17.56 30.88 -16.45
N LEU A 315 -16.56 30.00 -16.39
CA LEU A 315 -15.63 29.71 -17.47
C LEU A 315 -16.32 29.26 -18.77
N VAL A 316 -17.38 28.46 -18.64
CA VAL A 316 -18.21 28.07 -19.79
C VAL A 316 -19.01 29.25 -20.35
N LYS A 317 -19.64 30.07 -19.50
CA LYS A 317 -20.43 31.25 -19.92
C LYS A 317 -19.60 32.32 -20.61
N GLU A 318 -18.35 32.50 -20.17
CA GLU A 318 -17.40 33.43 -20.77
C GLU A 318 -16.78 32.88 -22.08
N GLY A 319 -16.95 31.58 -22.35
CA GLY A 319 -16.34 30.90 -23.49
C GLY A 319 -14.85 30.58 -23.32
N SER A 320 -14.32 30.72 -22.11
CA SER A 320 -12.93 30.33 -21.79
C SER A 320 -12.71 28.84 -21.96
N ILE A 321 -13.70 28.00 -21.60
CA ILE A 321 -13.68 26.58 -21.87
C ILE A 321 -14.92 26.17 -22.67
N PRO A 322 -14.80 25.21 -23.62
CA PRO A 322 -15.94 24.68 -24.35
C PRO A 322 -16.74 23.71 -23.46
N THR A 323 -18.07 23.73 -23.59
CA THR A 323 -18.98 22.81 -22.88
C THR A 323 -18.63 21.33 -23.10
N SER A 324 -17.98 20.99 -24.22
CA SER A 324 -17.56 19.62 -24.52
C SER A 324 -16.54 19.04 -23.52
N LEU A 325 -15.77 19.87 -22.81
CA LEU A 325 -14.91 19.39 -21.71
C LEU A 325 -15.76 18.95 -20.52
N ILE A 326 -16.78 19.72 -20.17
CA ILE A 326 -17.72 19.37 -19.10
C ILE A 326 -18.49 18.09 -19.48
N ASP A 327 -18.95 18.00 -20.75
CA ASP A 327 -19.66 16.82 -21.25
C ASP A 327 -18.78 15.56 -21.17
N LYS A 328 -17.47 15.66 -21.51
CA LYS A 328 -16.51 14.55 -21.43
C LYS A 328 -16.34 14.06 -19.99
N SER A 329 -16.11 14.97 -19.06
CA SER A 329 -15.89 14.62 -17.64
C SER A 329 -17.16 14.06 -16.99
N ALA A 330 -18.29 14.71 -17.17
CA ALA A 330 -19.58 14.20 -16.70
C ALA A 330 -19.91 12.82 -17.29
N TRP A 331 -19.60 12.60 -18.58
CA TRP A 331 -19.75 11.29 -19.23
C TRP A 331 -18.94 10.20 -18.51
N ASN A 332 -17.66 10.44 -18.18
CA ASN A 332 -16.81 9.48 -17.50
C ASN A 332 -17.40 9.08 -16.14
N VAL A 333 -17.91 10.06 -15.37
CA VAL A 333 -18.56 9.81 -14.08
C VAL A 333 -19.86 9.00 -14.24
N LEU A 334 -20.70 9.35 -15.22
CA LEU A 334 -21.95 8.60 -15.49
C LEU A 334 -21.66 7.18 -15.94
N VAL A 335 -20.63 6.95 -16.76
CA VAL A 335 -20.20 5.60 -17.17
C VAL A 335 -19.75 4.79 -15.95
N MET A 336 -19.00 5.38 -15.01
CA MET A 336 -18.60 4.71 -13.78
C MET A 336 -19.81 4.31 -12.92
N LYS A 337 -20.77 5.22 -12.70
CA LYS A 337 -22.02 4.91 -12.00
C LYS A 337 -22.82 3.81 -12.69
N ASN A 338 -22.84 3.81 -14.03
CA ASN A 338 -23.49 2.77 -14.81
C ASN A 338 -22.79 1.41 -14.66
N ARG A 339 -21.46 1.41 -14.63
CA ARG A 339 -20.64 0.23 -14.41
C ARG A 339 -20.89 -0.40 -13.04
N LEU A 340 -21.19 0.42 -12.02
CA LEU A 340 -21.59 0.01 -10.67
C LEU A 340 -23.07 -0.43 -10.55
N GLY A 341 -23.87 -0.31 -11.62
CA GLY A 341 -25.28 -0.68 -11.62
C GLY A 341 -26.20 0.31 -10.91
N LEU A 342 -25.72 1.49 -10.55
CA LEU A 342 -26.47 2.45 -9.72
C LEU A 342 -27.72 3.02 -10.40
N PHE A 343 -27.76 3.06 -11.73
CA PHE A 343 -28.96 3.49 -12.48
C PHE A 343 -30.07 2.44 -12.49
N GLU A 344 -29.74 1.15 -12.36
CA GLU A 344 -30.70 0.07 -12.22
C GLU A 344 -31.15 -0.10 -10.77
N ASN A 345 -30.20 0.04 -9.84
CA ASN A 345 -30.42 -0.09 -8.41
C ASN A 345 -29.56 0.92 -7.64
N PRO A 346 -30.09 2.09 -7.24
CA PRO A 346 -29.34 3.09 -6.46
C PRO A 346 -28.82 2.57 -5.11
N PHE A 347 -29.37 1.44 -4.65
CA PHE A 347 -29.03 0.78 -3.38
C PHE A 347 -28.21 -0.50 -3.57
N ALA A 348 -27.60 -0.67 -4.75
CA ALA A 348 -26.80 -1.84 -5.07
C ALA A 348 -25.74 -2.11 -3.99
N GLY A 349 -25.64 -3.37 -3.54
CA GLY A 349 -24.70 -3.81 -2.52
C GLY A 349 -25.16 -3.67 -1.07
N MET A 350 -26.13 -2.81 -0.76
CA MET A 350 -26.58 -2.51 0.61
C MET A 350 -27.43 -3.63 1.25
N GLN A 351 -27.23 -4.87 0.88
CA GLN A 351 -27.88 -6.05 1.46
C GLN A 351 -26.85 -7.16 1.72
N GLY A 352 -25.67 -6.76 2.12
CA GLY A 352 -24.53 -7.58 2.00
C GLY A 352 -24.18 -8.44 3.19
N GLU A 353 -22.93 -8.89 3.16
CA GLU A 353 -22.32 -9.82 4.09
C GLU A 353 -22.22 -9.22 5.49
N GLU A 354 -22.32 -10.07 6.48
CA GLU A 354 -22.03 -9.71 7.86
C GLU A 354 -20.53 -9.39 7.97
N PRO A 355 -20.15 -8.20 8.51
CA PRO A 355 -18.75 -7.84 8.69
C PRO A 355 -18.05 -8.78 9.67
N LEU A 356 -16.74 -8.90 9.54
CA LEU A 356 -15.91 -9.78 10.39
C LEU A 356 -16.27 -11.28 10.27
N SER A 357 -16.70 -11.71 9.09
CA SER A 357 -17.05 -13.10 8.85
C SER A 357 -15.87 -14.05 9.19
N ALA A 358 -16.17 -15.29 9.55
CA ALA A 358 -15.15 -16.29 9.86
C ALA A 358 -14.16 -16.50 8.70
N GLU A 359 -14.64 -16.43 7.45
CA GLU A 359 -13.79 -16.55 6.26
C GLU A 359 -12.91 -15.33 6.04
N ALA A 360 -13.41 -14.10 6.28
CA ALA A 360 -12.61 -12.87 6.22
C ALA A 360 -11.51 -12.90 7.30
N LYS A 361 -11.84 -13.24 8.54
CA LYS A 361 -10.86 -13.40 9.63
C LYS A 361 -9.81 -14.47 9.31
N LYS A 362 -10.22 -15.61 8.75
CA LYS A 362 -9.29 -16.66 8.32
C LYS A 362 -8.33 -16.17 7.24
N THR A 363 -8.84 -15.40 6.27
CA THR A 363 -8.02 -14.82 5.20
C THR A 363 -7.06 -13.77 5.75
N ALA A 364 -7.54 -12.90 6.66
CA ALA A 364 -6.71 -11.90 7.34
C ALA A 364 -5.60 -12.54 8.19
N LEU A 365 -5.91 -13.63 8.93
CA LEU A 365 -4.91 -14.37 9.69
C LEU A 365 -3.84 -14.99 8.80
N ALA A 366 -4.24 -15.66 7.71
CA ALA A 366 -3.29 -16.25 6.76
C ALA A 366 -2.38 -15.17 6.17
N LEU A 367 -2.96 -14.02 5.79
CA LEU A 367 -2.19 -12.91 5.24
C LEU A 367 -1.26 -12.30 6.29
N ALA A 368 -1.67 -12.15 7.55
CA ALA A 368 -0.83 -11.66 8.63
C ALA A 368 0.37 -12.60 8.91
N CYS A 369 0.14 -13.92 8.90
CA CYS A 369 1.22 -14.90 9.04
C CYS A 369 2.18 -14.85 7.86
N GLU A 370 1.66 -14.85 6.61
CA GLU A 370 2.47 -14.86 5.40
C GLU A 370 3.19 -13.52 5.11
N SER A 371 2.72 -12.42 5.70
CA SER A 371 3.34 -11.08 5.60
C SER A 371 4.48 -10.89 6.58
N SER A 372 4.53 -11.68 7.65
CA SER A 372 5.53 -11.56 8.70
C SER A 372 6.88 -12.10 8.22
N VAL A 373 7.93 -11.32 8.42
CA VAL A 373 9.28 -11.64 7.91
C VAL A 373 10.20 -11.98 9.08
N LEU A 374 10.73 -13.21 9.08
CA LEU A 374 11.77 -13.63 10.02
C LEU A 374 13.12 -13.11 9.52
N LEU A 375 13.67 -12.11 10.21
CA LEU A 375 14.91 -11.43 9.81
C LEU A 375 16.18 -12.10 10.40
N LYS A 376 16.04 -12.68 11.58
CA LYS A 376 17.13 -13.38 12.29
C LYS A 376 16.54 -14.52 13.10
N ASN A 377 17.27 -15.64 13.15
CA ASN A 377 16.94 -16.75 14.04
C ASN A 377 18.19 -17.60 14.34
N ASP A 378 18.74 -17.40 15.53
CA ASP A 378 19.89 -18.18 16.04
C ASP A 378 19.33 -19.41 16.84
N ASP A 379 18.54 -20.24 16.17
CA ASP A 379 17.86 -21.44 16.72
C ASP A 379 16.96 -21.16 17.93
N MET A 380 16.47 -19.92 18.09
CA MET A 380 15.61 -19.54 19.19
C MET A 380 14.13 -19.83 18.89
N LEU A 381 13.69 -19.57 17.67
CA LEU A 381 12.32 -19.81 17.21
C LEU A 381 12.24 -21.10 16.37
N PRO A 382 11.13 -21.86 16.46
CA PRO A 382 9.95 -21.62 17.30
C PRO A 382 10.20 -21.94 18.77
N LEU A 383 9.52 -21.19 19.66
CA LEU A 383 9.57 -21.43 21.09
C LEU A 383 8.86 -22.75 21.45
N LYS A 384 9.44 -23.50 22.40
CA LYS A 384 8.80 -24.68 22.97
C LYS A 384 7.80 -24.27 24.07
N PRO A 385 6.56 -24.77 24.05
CA PRO A 385 5.53 -24.36 25.00
C PRO A 385 5.87 -24.60 26.47
N GLU A 386 6.77 -25.55 26.77
CA GLU A 386 7.15 -25.94 28.14
C GLU A 386 8.20 -24.99 28.78
N ARG A 387 8.82 -24.11 27.99
CA ARG A 387 9.81 -23.17 28.52
C ARG A 387 9.12 -22.05 29.29
N LYS A 388 9.77 -21.57 30.36
CA LYS A 388 9.42 -20.32 31.04
C LYS A 388 9.76 -19.15 30.13
N VAL A 389 8.74 -18.42 29.70
CA VAL A 389 8.86 -17.31 28.76
C VAL A 389 8.25 -16.06 29.36
N PHE A 390 8.99 -14.96 29.32
CA PHE A 390 8.49 -13.62 29.63
C PHE A 390 8.04 -12.93 28.35
N TRP A 391 6.91 -12.24 28.40
CA TRP A 391 6.43 -11.36 27.34
C TRP A 391 6.40 -9.92 27.85
N GLY A 392 6.99 -9.00 27.10
CA GLY A 392 7.05 -7.59 27.43
C GLY A 392 7.03 -6.69 26.20
N GLY A 393 6.98 -5.40 26.46
CA GLY A 393 6.85 -4.37 25.43
C GLY A 393 5.42 -3.90 25.26
N PRO A 394 5.21 -2.71 24.65
CA PRO A 394 3.93 -2.01 24.67
C PRO A 394 2.82 -2.77 23.92
N TYR A 395 3.17 -3.51 22.87
CA TYR A 395 2.22 -4.19 22.03
C TYR A 395 1.70 -5.54 22.57
N VAL A 396 2.20 -5.99 23.73
CA VAL A 396 1.65 -7.18 24.41
C VAL A 396 0.23 -6.91 24.93
N GLU A 397 -0.01 -5.69 25.39
CA GLU A 397 -1.29 -5.25 25.98
C GLU A 397 -2.10 -4.34 25.05
N SER A 398 -1.48 -3.82 23.99
CA SER A 398 -2.12 -2.86 23.06
C SER A 398 -2.98 -3.55 22.02
N ARG A 399 -4.11 -2.92 21.68
CA ARG A 399 -4.96 -3.25 20.54
C ARG A 399 -4.60 -2.45 19.29
N GLU A 400 -3.58 -1.58 19.35
CA GLU A 400 -3.10 -0.74 18.24
C GLU A 400 -2.34 -1.57 17.19
N LEU A 401 -3.06 -2.53 16.58
CA LEU A 401 -2.55 -3.40 15.53
C LEU A 401 -3.10 -3.06 14.14
N LEU A 402 -4.12 -2.19 14.07
CA LEU A 402 -4.85 -1.86 12.84
C LEU A 402 -4.07 -0.90 11.94
N SER A 403 -3.46 0.16 12.52
CA SER A 403 -2.76 1.23 11.80
C SER A 403 -3.69 2.30 11.20
N ARG A 404 -3.10 3.38 10.67
CA ARG A 404 -3.78 4.40 9.89
C ARG A 404 -4.51 3.82 8.68
N TRP A 405 -5.49 4.55 8.17
CA TRP A 405 -6.35 4.13 7.06
C TRP A 405 -7.20 2.87 7.33
N ALA A 406 -7.28 2.44 8.59
CA ALA A 406 -8.29 1.49 9.06
C ALA A 406 -9.56 2.23 9.52
N ILE A 407 -10.08 3.15 8.69
CA ILE A 407 -11.08 4.17 9.04
C ILE A 407 -12.31 3.60 9.72
N PHE A 408 -12.77 2.42 9.28
CA PHE A 408 -13.94 1.73 9.82
C PHE A 408 -13.59 0.53 10.71
N GLY A 409 -12.30 0.27 10.91
CA GLY A 409 -11.80 -0.72 11.87
C GLY A 409 -12.10 -0.27 13.30
N ARG A 410 -12.30 -1.24 14.20
CA ARG A 410 -12.53 -0.96 15.62
C ARG A 410 -11.54 -1.72 16.47
N TYR A 411 -10.92 -1.07 17.44
CA TYR A 411 -10.00 -1.71 18.36
C TYR A 411 -10.67 -2.78 19.22
N ASP A 412 -11.98 -2.68 19.47
CA ASP A 412 -12.76 -3.70 20.17
C ASP A 412 -12.84 -5.03 19.41
N ASP A 413 -12.64 -5.01 18.08
CA ASP A 413 -12.60 -6.19 17.23
C ASP A 413 -11.21 -6.88 17.22
N VAL A 414 -10.21 -6.30 17.93
CA VAL A 414 -8.83 -6.78 17.98
C VAL A 414 -8.51 -7.37 19.35
N GLU A 415 -7.99 -8.59 19.39
CA GLU A 415 -7.45 -9.17 20.61
C GLU A 415 -6.03 -8.66 20.89
N THR A 416 -5.67 -8.50 22.17
CA THR A 416 -4.28 -8.28 22.57
C THR A 416 -3.49 -9.60 22.55
N ILE A 417 -2.17 -9.52 22.39
CA ILE A 417 -1.32 -10.72 22.50
C ILE A 417 -1.50 -11.42 23.86
N ARG A 418 -1.66 -10.61 24.93
CA ARG A 418 -1.94 -11.15 26.28
C ARG A 418 -3.25 -11.94 26.34
N GLU A 419 -4.31 -11.44 25.72
CA GLU A 419 -5.61 -12.13 25.68
C GLU A 419 -5.48 -13.48 24.96
N VAL A 420 -4.83 -13.51 23.81
CA VAL A 420 -4.57 -14.74 23.04
C VAL A 420 -3.77 -15.77 23.85
N LEU A 421 -2.65 -15.34 24.47
CA LEU A 421 -1.81 -16.22 25.29
C LEU A 421 -2.56 -16.79 26.49
N LYS A 422 -3.39 -15.97 27.16
CA LYS A 422 -4.23 -16.41 28.27
C LYS A 422 -5.34 -17.39 27.84
N ALA A 423 -6.03 -17.10 26.74
CA ALA A 423 -7.07 -17.98 26.19
C ALA A 423 -6.51 -19.37 25.85
N ARG A 424 -5.27 -19.42 25.38
CA ARG A 424 -4.52 -20.66 25.07
C ARG A 424 -3.88 -21.31 26.29
N LYS A 425 -4.00 -20.70 27.50
CA LYS A 425 -3.42 -21.17 28.76
C LYS A 425 -1.91 -21.42 28.68
N MET A 426 -1.20 -20.54 27.91
CA MET A 426 0.24 -20.64 27.79
C MET A 426 0.94 -20.35 29.13
N PRO A 427 1.99 -21.10 29.51
CA PRO A 427 2.71 -20.93 30.78
C PRO A 427 3.70 -19.75 30.70
N VAL A 428 3.19 -18.53 30.49
CA VAL A 428 3.99 -17.32 30.29
C VAL A 428 3.85 -16.34 31.44
N ARG A 429 4.84 -15.50 31.62
CA ARG A 429 4.84 -14.36 32.55
C ARG A 429 4.90 -13.06 31.76
N PHE A 430 4.26 -12.02 32.27
CA PHE A 430 4.24 -10.72 31.63
C PHE A 430 5.10 -9.74 32.38
N LEU A 431 5.97 -9.02 31.65
CA LEU A 431 6.78 -7.93 32.18
C LEU A 431 5.93 -6.67 32.37
N PRO A 432 6.40 -5.68 33.16
CA PRO A 432 5.71 -4.42 33.33
C PRO A 432 5.42 -3.74 31.98
N GLU A 433 4.35 -3.00 31.92
CA GLU A 433 4.01 -2.22 30.75
C GLU A 433 5.10 -1.21 30.44
N CYS A 434 5.47 -1.13 29.17
CA CYS A 434 6.28 -0.08 28.57
C CYS A 434 5.34 0.72 27.65
N GLU A 435 5.38 2.03 27.74
CA GLU A 435 4.57 2.87 26.86
C GLU A 435 5.06 2.81 25.41
N ILE A 436 4.14 2.91 24.42
CA ILE A 436 4.51 3.02 23.00
C ILE A 436 5.31 4.30 22.77
N LEU A 437 4.82 5.43 23.32
CA LEU A 437 5.48 6.72 23.35
C LEU A 437 5.62 7.20 24.79
N THR A 438 6.75 7.83 25.14
CA THR A 438 6.88 8.54 26.40
C THR A 438 5.90 9.71 26.45
N GLU A 439 5.62 10.24 27.67
CA GLU A 439 4.75 11.42 27.82
C GLU A 439 5.28 12.64 27.07
N GLU A 440 6.63 12.80 27.02
CA GLU A 440 7.27 13.89 26.28
C GLU A 440 7.10 13.71 24.76
N GLU A 441 7.36 12.50 24.24
CA GLU A 441 7.11 12.17 22.82
C GLU A 441 5.65 12.39 22.45
N ARG A 442 4.72 11.98 23.31
CA ARG A 442 3.28 12.15 23.13
C ARG A 442 2.89 13.62 23.11
N ARG A 443 3.43 14.45 23.99
CA ARG A 443 3.17 15.90 24.00
C ARG A 443 3.69 16.60 22.76
N LEU A 444 4.91 16.29 22.33
CA LEU A 444 5.46 16.81 21.08
C LEU A 444 4.56 16.42 19.90
N TRP A 445 4.11 15.19 19.90
CA TRP A 445 3.31 14.64 18.84
C TRP A 445 1.87 15.20 18.83
N GLN A 446 1.22 15.36 20.00
CA GLN A 446 -0.09 16.01 20.15
C GLN A 446 -0.05 17.48 19.77
N ALA A 447 1.02 18.19 20.10
CA ALA A 447 1.19 19.59 19.72
C ALA A 447 1.27 19.77 18.19
N GLU A 448 1.86 18.81 17.49
CA GLU A 448 1.94 18.80 16.02
C GLU A 448 0.64 18.32 15.37
N ASN A 449 -0.08 17.39 16.00
CA ASN A 449 -1.34 16.84 15.48
C ASN A 449 -2.60 17.60 15.92
N CYS A 450 -2.55 18.45 16.93
CA CYS A 450 -3.72 19.29 17.33
C CYS A 450 -4.26 20.16 16.19
N ARG A 451 -3.45 20.44 15.17
CA ARG A 451 -3.94 21.13 13.96
C ARG A 451 -4.73 20.21 13.01
N ILE A 452 -4.53 18.89 13.12
CA ILE A 452 -5.26 17.88 12.33
C ILE A 452 -6.54 17.43 13.05
N GLN A 453 -6.57 17.50 14.39
CA GLN A 453 -7.73 17.10 15.21
C GLN A 453 -8.90 18.07 15.12
N ASP A 454 -8.69 19.34 14.75
CA ASP A 454 -9.78 20.26 14.41
C ASP A 454 -10.56 19.84 13.14
N SER A 455 -10.09 18.84 12.41
CA SER A 455 -10.74 18.28 11.22
C SER A 455 -11.68 17.09 11.50
N GLY A 456 -12.19 16.95 12.73
CA GLY A 456 -13.32 16.04 13.02
C GLY A 456 -13.01 14.53 13.03
N GLU A 457 -11.75 14.11 13.08
CA GLU A 457 -11.48 12.78 13.63
C GLU A 457 -11.92 12.83 15.10
N GLN A 458 -13.14 12.31 15.34
CA GLN A 458 -13.63 12.11 16.71
C GLN A 458 -12.49 11.49 17.51
N ASP A 459 -12.26 12.07 18.71
CA ASP A 459 -11.48 11.45 19.77
C ASP A 459 -11.74 9.94 19.81
N LYS A 460 -11.07 9.17 18.93
CA LYS A 460 -10.72 7.82 19.28
C LYS A 460 -9.75 8.05 20.43
N GLU A 461 -10.29 8.16 21.65
CA GLU A 461 -9.50 8.12 22.86
C GLU A 461 -8.42 7.09 22.60
N ILE A 462 -7.17 7.55 22.48
CA ILE A 462 -6.02 6.61 22.48
C ILE A 462 -6.30 5.80 23.74
N PRO A 463 -6.60 4.50 23.64
CA PRO A 463 -7.08 3.75 24.78
C PRO A 463 -6.13 4.07 25.92
N GLU A 464 -6.62 4.74 26.97
CA GLU A 464 -5.79 4.97 28.14
C GLU A 464 -5.17 3.64 28.44
N ILE A 465 -3.85 3.54 28.27
CA ILE A 465 -3.11 2.34 28.64
C ILE A 465 -3.50 2.13 30.07
N CYS A 466 -4.30 1.08 30.32
CA CYS A 466 -4.90 0.83 31.62
C CYS A 466 -3.80 0.69 32.64
N VAL A 467 -3.43 1.81 33.24
CA VAL A 467 -2.50 1.87 34.36
C VAL A 467 -3.22 1.21 35.52
N ASN A 468 -2.74 0.02 35.93
CA ASN A 468 -3.12 -0.71 37.14
C ASN A 468 -4.57 -1.21 37.26
N SER A 469 -4.95 -2.20 36.48
CA SER A 469 -6.16 -2.99 36.71
C SER A 469 -5.89 -4.33 37.43
N GLY A 470 -5.17 -4.34 38.56
CA GLY A 470 -4.95 -5.56 39.33
C GLY A 470 -4.24 -6.72 38.59
N LYS A 471 -3.60 -6.44 37.46
CA LYS A 471 -2.82 -7.41 36.68
C LYS A 471 -1.54 -7.74 37.41
N GLN A 472 -1.18 -9.01 37.42
CA GLN A 472 0.07 -9.46 38.03
C GLN A 472 1.18 -9.43 36.97
N TYR A 473 2.20 -8.59 37.19
CA TYR A 473 3.41 -8.52 36.39
C TYR A 473 4.61 -9.10 37.13
N ALA A 474 5.54 -9.70 36.37
CA ALA A 474 6.86 -10.02 36.84
C ALA A 474 7.75 -8.77 36.84
N THR A 475 8.71 -8.66 37.75
CA THR A 475 9.71 -7.59 37.70
C THR A 475 10.86 -7.97 36.76
N LEU A 476 11.65 -6.99 36.29
CA LEU A 476 12.84 -7.26 35.50
C LEU A 476 13.91 -8.07 36.32
N ASP A 477 13.89 -7.94 37.66
CA ASP A 477 14.81 -8.68 38.55
C ASP A 477 14.47 -10.18 38.63
N GLU A 478 13.31 -10.61 38.17
CA GLU A 478 12.93 -12.01 38.13
C GLU A 478 13.40 -12.74 36.84
N ILE A 479 14.00 -12.01 35.91
CA ILE A 479 14.60 -12.58 34.70
C ILE A 479 16.00 -13.12 35.04
N GLU A 480 16.14 -14.45 34.90
CA GLU A 480 17.43 -15.13 35.01
C GLU A 480 18.16 -15.15 33.63
N PRO A 481 19.49 -15.28 33.60
CA PRO A 481 20.26 -15.24 32.35
C PRO A 481 19.81 -16.26 31.27
N GLU A 482 19.29 -17.40 31.69
CA GLU A 482 18.78 -18.48 30.82
C GLU A 482 17.31 -18.35 30.44
N ASP A 483 16.58 -17.41 31.03
CA ASP A 483 15.17 -17.19 30.71
C ASP A 483 15.01 -16.56 29.31
N THR A 484 13.99 -16.99 28.59
CA THR A 484 13.64 -16.43 27.29
C THR A 484 12.68 -15.24 27.47
N VAL A 485 12.98 -14.14 26.80
CA VAL A 485 12.13 -12.95 26.78
C VAL A 485 11.68 -12.64 25.34
N VAL A 486 10.37 -12.53 25.14
CA VAL A 486 9.77 -12.03 23.89
C VAL A 486 9.40 -10.56 24.10
N LEU A 487 10.01 -9.68 23.33
CA LEU A 487 9.72 -8.25 23.33
C LEU A 487 8.92 -7.88 22.08
N VAL A 488 7.78 -7.21 22.29
CA VAL A 488 6.92 -6.74 21.19
C VAL A 488 6.98 -5.23 21.15
N LEU A 489 7.76 -4.71 20.22
CA LEU A 489 8.16 -3.30 20.11
C LEU A 489 7.70 -2.72 18.78
N GLY A 490 7.69 -1.40 18.65
CA GLY A 490 7.36 -0.76 17.38
C GLY A 490 7.09 0.74 17.48
N GLU A 491 6.84 1.37 16.35
CA GLU A 491 6.43 2.79 16.32
C GLU A 491 4.91 2.90 16.63
N HIS A 492 4.46 4.07 17.07
CA HIS A 492 3.04 4.38 17.24
C HIS A 492 2.34 4.45 15.86
N GLU A 493 1.05 4.08 15.78
CA GLU A 493 0.33 4.06 14.48
C GLU A 493 0.36 5.40 13.77
N ALA A 494 0.29 6.48 14.53
CA ALA A 494 0.32 7.82 14.00
C ALA A 494 1.70 8.30 13.53
N GLN A 495 2.75 7.53 13.76
CA GLN A 495 4.09 7.82 13.24
C GLN A 495 4.28 7.34 11.79
N SER A 496 3.29 6.69 11.17
CA SER A 496 3.26 6.30 9.76
C SER A 496 1.91 6.65 9.12
N GLY A 497 1.84 6.70 7.81
CA GLY A 497 0.69 7.17 7.04
C GLY A 497 0.89 8.58 6.49
N GLU A 498 -0.18 9.18 6.03
CA GLU A 498 -0.18 10.54 5.49
C GLU A 498 0.20 11.56 6.57
N ALA A 499 0.90 12.62 6.17
CA ALA A 499 1.45 13.67 7.03
C ALA A 499 2.37 13.17 8.16
N ALA A 500 2.93 11.95 8.06
CA ALA A 500 3.77 11.33 9.07
C ALA A 500 5.21 11.08 8.60
N SER A 501 5.83 12.08 7.97
CA SER A 501 7.24 12.02 7.59
C SER A 501 8.14 12.08 8.82
N ARG A 502 9.16 11.20 8.88
CA ARG A 502 10.12 11.13 9.99
C ARG A 502 11.54 11.28 9.48
N ALA A 503 12.32 12.17 10.10
CA ALA A 503 13.75 12.33 9.79
C ALA A 503 14.60 11.20 10.39
N PHE A 504 14.20 10.66 11.55
CA PHE A 504 14.86 9.57 12.24
C PHE A 504 13.99 8.31 12.19
N LEU A 505 14.63 7.16 12.01
CA LEU A 505 13.98 5.86 11.87
C LEU A 505 14.07 5.00 13.12
N ASP A 506 14.42 5.60 14.24
CA ASP A 506 14.61 4.90 15.53
C ASP A 506 13.26 4.49 16.14
N LEU A 507 13.29 3.42 16.94
CA LEU A 507 12.22 3.13 17.89
C LEU A 507 12.08 4.25 18.92
N PRO A 508 10.88 4.46 19.50
CA PRO A 508 10.70 5.39 20.61
C PRO A 508 11.68 5.15 21.75
N GLU A 509 12.17 6.23 22.38
CA GLU A 509 13.24 6.17 23.36
C GLU A 509 12.93 5.29 24.57
N GLY A 510 11.68 5.33 25.06
CA GLY A 510 11.23 4.50 26.17
C GLY A 510 11.38 3.00 25.88
N GLN A 511 11.05 2.60 24.64
CA GLN A 511 11.18 1.22 24.19
C GLN A 511 12.65 0.80 24.04
N GLN A 512 13.53 1.70 23.57
CA GLN A 512 14.96 1.42 23.49
C GLN A 512 15.57 1.20 24.89
N LYS A 513 15.20 2.03 25.88
CA LYS A 513 15.61 1.87 27.27
C LYS A 513 15.11 0.55 27.85
N PHE A 514 13.88 0.18 27.58
CA PHE A 514 13.29 -1.08 28.03
C PHE A 514 14.01 -2.29 27.41
N PHE A 515 14.28 -2.24 26.11
CA PHE A 515 15.07 -3.25 25.42
C PHE A 515 16.46 -3.42 26.04
N ASP A 516 17.16 -2.31 26.33
CA ASP A 516 18.49 -2.34 26.96
C ASP A 516 18.43 -2.93 28.35
N ALA A 517 17.43 -2.62 29.14
CA ALA A 517 17.27 -3.16 30.49
C ALA A 517 17.08 -4.67 30.45
N VAL A 518 16.29 -5.20 29.51
CA VAL A 518 16.11 -6.65 29.30
C VAL A 518 17.40 -7.28 28.78
N ALA A 519 18.09 -6.66 27.81
CA ALA A 519 19.33 -7.17 27.24
C ALA A 519 20.49 -7.19 28.25
N GLY A 520 20.40 -6.42 29.34
CA GLY A 520 21.30 -6.49 30.47
C GLY A 520 21.04 -7.68 31.41
N ARG A 521 19.94 -8.40 31.26
CA ARG A 521 19.55 -9.55 32.10
C ARG A 521 19.76 -10.89 31.42
N THR A 522 19.37 -10.99 30.13
CA THR A 522 19.48 -12.21 29.34
C THR A 522 19.92 -11.91 27.91
N SER A 523 20.57 -12.89 27.28
CA SER A 523 20.83 -12.88 25.82
C SER A 523 19.76 -13.63 25.02
N HIS A 524 18.84 -14.32 25.68
CA HIS A 524 17.79 -15.13 25.04
C HIS A 524 16.57 -14.25 24.71
N ILE A 525 16.77 -13.31 23.77
CA ILE A 525 15.75 -12.33 23.39
C ILE A 525 15.20 -12.66 22.00
N VAL A 526 13.86 -12.73 21.92
CA VAL A 526 13.09 -12.71 20.67
C VAL A 526 12.46 -11.33 20.55
N THR A 527 12.72 -10.61 19.49
CA THR A 527 12.07 -9.31 19.26
C THR A 527 11.08 -9.40 18.09
N VAL A 528 9.84 -9.01 18.37
CA VAL A 528 8.76 -8.84 17.38
C VAL A 528 8.60 -7.34 17.15
N ILE A 529 8.64 -6.90 15.87
CA ILE A 529 8.61 -5.48 15.52
C ILE A 529 7.34 -5.15 14.75
N LEU A 530 6.59 -4.16 15.27
CA LEU A 530 5.42 -3.58 14.61
C LEU A 530 5.77 -2.20 14.06
N SER A 531 5.63 -2.00 12.75
CA SER A 531 5.93 -0.71 12.13
C SER A 531 5.21 -0.54 10.80
N GLY A 532 4.93 0.70 10.43
CA GLY A 532 4.44 1.06 9.10
C GLY A 532 5.58 1.32 8.10
N ARG A 533 6.84 1.25 8.53
CA ARG A 533 8.03 1.54 7.73
C ARG A 533 9.23 0.71 8.15
N PRO A 534 10.28 0.56 7.31
CA PRO A 534 11.59 0.12 7.77
C PRO A 534 12.15 1.04 8.86
N LEU A 535 12.60 0.46 9.96
CA LEU A 535 13.21 1.16 11.09
C LEU A 535 14.72 0.85 11.18
N ASP A 536 15.46 1.71 11.89
CA ASP A 536 16.82 1.39 12.32
C ASP A 536 16.76 0.36 13.46
N ILE A 537 16.99 -0.88 13.12
CA ILE A 537 16.93 -2.02 14.04
C ILE A 537 18.29 -2.67 14.29
N ARG A 538 19.40 -1.98 13.97
CA ARG A 538 20.78 -2.52 14.12
C ARG A 538 21.03 -3.10 15.50
N LYS A 539 20.72 -2.34 16.54
CA LYS A 539 20.92 -2.74 17.94
C LYS A 539 20.08 -3.97 18.31
N ILE A 540 18.84 -4.01 17.83
CA ILE A 540 17.94 -5.16 18.01
C ILE A 540 18.51 -6.38 17.30
N ALA A 541 18.90 -6.22 16.03
CA ALA A 541 19.47 -7.31 15.24
C ALA A 541 20.76 -7.87 15.85
N GLU A 542 21.60 -7.01 16.47
CA GLU A 542 22.81 -7.43 17.15
C GLU A 542 22.52 -8.25 18.41
N LYS A 543 21.63 -7.77 19.29
CA LYS A 543 21.43 -8.30 20.64
C LYS A 543 20.35 -9.38 20.75
N SER A 544 19.39 -9.43 19.81
CA SER A 544 18.35 -10.46 19.81
C SER A 544 18.83 -11.74 19.14
N GLN A 545 18.44 -12.90 19.65
CA GLN A 545 18.67 -14.19 19.00
C GLN A 545 17.66 -14.48 17.86
N ALA A 546 16.47 -13.87 17.94
CA ALA A 546 15.52 -13.90 16.83
C ALA A 546 14.83 -12.54 16.66
N VAL A 547 14.56 -12.17 15.41
CA VAL A 547 13.87 -10.93 15.06
C VAL A 547 12.76 -11.26 14.04
N LEU A 548 11.51 -11.00 14.41
CA LEU A 548 10.33 -11.16 13.57
C LEU A 548 9.72 -9.79 13.28
N PHE A 549 9.67 -9.38 12.02
CA PHE A 549 9.09 -8.11 11.60
C PHE A 549 7.68 -8.37 11.06
N VAL A 550 6.67 -7.89 11.77
CA VAL A 550 5.25 -8.23 11.48
C VAL A 550 4.48 -7.06 10.87
N TRP A 551 5.13 -5.94 10.63
CA TRP A 551 4.52 -4.71 10.11
C TRP A 551 3.38 -4.22 11.02
N ARG A 552 2.26 -3.80 10.42
CA ARG A 552 0.97 -3.57 11.10
C ARG A 552 0.02 -4.69 10.67
N PRO A 553 -0.18 -5.70 11.50
CA PRO A 553 -0.74 -6.98 11.05
C PRO A 553 -2.28 -7.03 10.97
N GLY A 554 -3.00 -5.96 11.39
CA GLY A 554 -4.45 -5.88 11.31
C GLY A 554 -5.20 -6.67 12.37
N THR A 555 -6.48 -6.93 12.13
CA THR A 555 -7.44 -7.51 13.09
C THR A 555 -6.97 -8.83 13.71
N MET A 556 -6.29 -9.67 12.94
CA MET A 556 -5.83 -11.00 13.40
C MET A 556 -4.35 -11.01 13.81
N GLY A 557 -3.76 -9.83 14.06
CA GLY A 557 -2.33 -9.68 14.29
C GLY A 557 -1.82 -10.38 15.55
N ALA A 558 -2.54 -10.28 16.66
CA ALA A 558 -2.14 -10.94 17.91
C ALA A 558 -2.08 -12.46 17.77
N GLU A 559 -3.09 -13.05 17.16
CA GLU A 559 -3.15 -14.48 16.86
C GLU A 559 -2.02 -14.91 15.94
N ALA A 560 -1.72 -14.12 14.87
CA ALA A 560 -0.62 -14.40 13.95
C ALA A 560 0.74 -14.39 14.64
N VAL A 561 1.01 -13.38 15.50
CA VAL A 561 2.26 -13.32 16.27
C VAL A 561 2.45 -14.52 17.16
N VAL A 562 1.41 -14.92 17.91
CA VAL A 562 1.50 -16.08 18.79
C VAL A 562 1.74 -17.38 18.01
N ARG A 563 1.03 -17.58 16.89
CA ARG A 563 1.23 -18.77 16.03
C ARG A 563 2.64 -18.85 15.47
N LEU A 564 3.16 -17.74 14.99
CA LEU A 564 4.52 -17.69 14.44
C LEU A 564 5.56 -17.96 15.53
N VAL A 565 5.46 -17.30 16.69
CA VAL A 565 6.44 -17.47 17.77
C VAL A 565 6.48 -18.90 18.30
N TYR A 566 5.35 -19.61 18.35
CA TYR A 566 5.28 -21.00 18.81
C TYR A 566 5.30 -22.05 17.69
N GLY A 567 5.49 -21.65 16.44
CA GLY A 567 5.69 -22.57 15.31
C GLY A 567 4.43 -23.31 14.83
N GLU A 568 3.24 -22.80 15.16
CA GLU A 568 1.99 -23.30 14.57
C GLU A 568 1.88 -22.90 13.09
N GLU A 569 2.54 -21.80 12.74
CA GLU A 569 2.74 -21.33 11.37
C GLU A 569 4.24 -21.13 11.11
N THR A 570 4.70 -21.50 9.94
CA THR A 570 6.10 -21.31 9.52
C THR A 570 6.25 -19.97 8.80
N PRO A 571 7.16 -19.06 9.25
CA PRO A 571 7.41 -17.80 8.56
C PRO A 571 7.78 -18.03 7.08
N SER A 572 7.18 -17.24 6.20
CA SER A 572 7.41 -17.34 4.76
C SER A 572 7.41 -15.98 4.05
N GLY A 573 7.29 -14.91 4.83
CA GLY A 573 7.35 -13.54 4.31
C GLY A 573 8.75 -13.18 3.81
N LYS A 574 8.80 -12.36 2.77
CA LYS A 574 10.02 -11.78 2.21
C LYS A 574 9.89 -10.27 2.17
N LEU A 575 10.95 -9.52 2.48
CA LEU A 575 10.91 -8.07 2.49
C LEU A 575 10.50 -7.49 1.14
N SER A 576 9.50 -6.63 1.11
CA SER A 576 9.07 -5.84 -0.05
C SER A 576 9.85 -4.54 -0.19
N VAL A 577 10.68 -4.21 0.81
CA VAL A 577 11.51 -3.03 0.88
C VAL A 577 12.77 -3.35 1.68
N SER A 578 13.91 -2.82 1.28
CA SER A 578 15.18 -2.98 2.00
C SER A 578 15.15 -2.26 3.35
N ILE A 579 15.74 -2.88 4.38
CA ILE A 579 15.92 -2.24 5.70
C ILE A 579 17.31 -1.64 5.77
N PRO A 580 17.45 -0.30 5.92
CA PRO A 580 18.74 0.37 5.96
C PRO A 580 19.50 0.08 7.26
N TRP A 581 20.83 0.27 7.25
CA TRP A 581 21.63 0.31 8.45
C TRP A 581 21.29 1.50 9.34
N CYS A 582 21.04 2.64 8.73
CA CYS A 582 20.65 3.88 9.41
C CYS A 582 20.03 4.85 8.39
N VAL A 583 19.44 5.93 8.89
CA VAL A 583 18.85 6.97 8.03
C VAL A 583 19.86 7.60 7.07
N GLY A 584 21.16 7.63 7.41
CA GLY A 584 22.23 8.15 6.54
C GLY A 584 22.42 7.34 5.24
N GLN A 585 21.96 6.10 5.19
CA GLN A 585 22.04 5.24 4.00
C GLN A 585 20.86 5.47 3.01
N VAL A 586 19.80 6.14 3.47
CA VAL A 586 18.56 6.35 2.67
C VAL A 586 18.77 7.39 1.57
N PRO A 587 18.29 7.17 0.32
CA PRO A 587 17.57 5.98 -0.12
C PRO A 587 18.52 4.79 -0.39
N VAL A 588 18.10 3.60 0.03
CA VAL A 588 18.79 2.34 -0.28
C VAL A 588 17.79 1.37 -0.88
N SER A 589 18.12 0.80 -2.02
CA SER A 589 17.30 -0.22 -2.68
C SER A 589 18.19 -1.17 -3.50
N TYR A 590 17.65 -2.32 -3.87
CA TYR A 590 18.40 -3.26 -4.71
C TYR A 590 18.52 -2.79 -6.18
N TRP A 591 17.83 -1.71 -6.56
CA TRP A 591 17.79 -1.11 -7.90
C TRP A 591 18.98 -0.19 -8.22
N ASP A 592 20.09 -0.34 -7.52
CA ASP A 592 21.26 0.49 -7.77
C ASP A 592 21.80 0.32 -9.19
N VAL A 593 22.09 1.44 -9.84
CA VAL A 593 22.74 1.43 -11.15
C VAL A 593 24.25 1.21 -11.00
N LYS A 594 24.85 0.53 -11.95
CA LYS A 594 26.28 0.27 -11.95
C LYS A 594 27.09 1.55 -12.04
N THR A 595 28.07 1.69 -11.16
CA THR A 595 29.03 2.81 -11.20
C THR A 595 30.39 2.34 -11.74
N GLY A 596 31.18 3.27 -12.28
CA GLY A 596 32.53 2.96 -12.78
C GLY A 596 33.54 2.61 -11.69
N HIS A 597 33.27 2.98 -10.44
CA HIS A 597 34.10 2.70 -9.27
C HIS A 597 33.39 1.81 -8.26
N ARG A 598 32.78 0.73 -8.76
CA ARG A 598 32.09 -0.22 -7.89
C ARG A 598 33.05 -0.89 -6.90
N MET A 599 32.63 -0.98 -5.65
CA MET A 599 33.31 -1.83 -4.68
C MET A 599 33.16 -3.30 -5.08
N VAL A 600 34.27 -4.03 -5.18
CA VAL A 600 34.30 -5.46 -5.41
C VAL A 600 34.97 -6.17 -4.24
N GLU A 601 34.42 -7.32 -3.83
CA GLU A 601 34.92 -8.10 -2.70
C GLU A 601 36.38 -8.53 -2.86
N THR A 602 36.83 -8.70 -4.11
CA THR A 602 38.21 -9.10 -4.43
C THR A 602 39.24 -8.01 -4.14
N ASN A 603 38.84 -6.76 -3.92
CA ASN A 603 39.73 -5.66 -3.60
C ASN A 603 39.08 -4.68 -2.60
N PRO A 604 38.79 -5.13 -1.36
CA PRO A 604 38.12 -4.30 -0.35
C PRO A 604 39.00 -3.15 0.15
N GLU A 605 40.33 -3.20 -0.04
CA GLU A 605 41.25 -2.15 0.37
C GLU A 605 41.31 -0.95 -0.58
N ASN A 606 40.76 -1.10 -1.79
CA ASN A 606 40.70 0.01 -2.74
C ASN A 606 39.74 1.11 -2.25
N ARG A 607 40.31 2.18 -1.72
CA ARG A 607 39.53 3.31 -1.19
C ARG A 607 38.85 4.14 -2.30
N PHE A 608 39.27 4.01 -3.54
CA PHE A 608 38.70 4.74 -4.68
C PHE A 608 37.48 4.01 -5.27
N THR A 609 36.58 3.58 -4.42
CA THR A 609 35.33 2.92 -4.76
C THR A 609 34.14 3.64 -4.17
N SER A 610 32.96 3.50 -4.78
CA SER A 610 31.70 4.03 -4.25
C SER A 610 31.31 3.27 -2.98
N ARG A 611 31.61 3.83 -1.81
CA ARG A 611 31.31 3.20 -0.51
C ARG A 611 31.18 4.23 0.61
N TYR A 612 30.49 3.85 1.65
CA TYR A 612 30.56 4.50 2.94
C TYR A 612 31.86 4.07 3.66
N MET A 613 32.36 4.93 4.57
CA MET A 613 33.55 4.63 5.38
C MET A 613 33.21 3.85 6.65
N ASP A 614 31.99 3.96 7.12
CA ASP A 614 31.54 3.60 8.48
C ASP A 614 30.40 2.55 8.49
N ILE A 615 29.75 2.30 7.35
CA ILE A 615 28.75 1.27 7.20
C ILE A 615 28.95 0.50 5.89
N PRO A 616 28.42 -0.73 5.76
CA PRO A 616 28.36 -1.44 4.48
C PRO A 616 27.51 -0.69 3.43
N ASN A 617 27.80 -0.90 2.16
CA ASN A 617 26.94 -0.41 1.07
C ASN A 617 25.60 -1.16 1.00
N GLU A 618 25.65 -2.46 1.31
CA GLU A 618 24.46 -3.29 1.35
C GLU A 618 23.54 -2.86 2.50
N PRO A 619 22.20 -2.93 2.32
CA PRO A 619 21.27 -2.68 3.43
C PRO A 619 21.48 -3.71 4.55
N LEU A 620 20.98 -3.41 5.75
CA LEU A 620 20.98 -4.36 6.86
C LEU A 620 20.25 -5.66 6.48
N TYR A 621 19.09 -5.52 5.82
CA TYR A 621 18.37 -6.62 5.21
C TYR A 621 17.87 -6.21 3.81
N PRO A 622 18.21 -6.96 2.76
CA PRO A 622 17.88 -6.59 1.39
C PRO A 622 16.45 -6.96 1.01
N PHE A 623 15.94 -6.33 -0.03
CA PHE A 623 14.68 -6.71 -0.69
C PHE A 623 14.63 -8.22 -1.00
N GLY A 624 13.47 -8.83 -0.79
CA GLY A 624 13.24 -10.25 -1.03
C GLY A 624 13.78 -11.18 0.06
N PHE A 625 14.50 -10.65 1.06
CA PHE A 625 15.05 -11.45 2.17
C PHE A 625 13.98 -11.85 3.18
N GLY A 626 14.13 -13.04 3.74
CA GLY A 626 13.32 -13.58 4.84
C GLY A 626 13.69 -15.04 5.09
N LEU A 627 13.80 -15.40 6.36
CA LEU A 627 14.10 -16.75 6.84
C LEU A 627 12.81 -17.58 7.05
N SER A 628 12.99 -18.85 7.31
CA SER A 628 11.92 -19.80 7.61
C SER A 628 12.36 -20.71 8.76
N TYR A 629 11.45 -21.53 9.32
CA TYR A 629 11.78 -22.60 10.25
C TYR A 629 12.23 -23.88 9.55
N THR A 630 12.24 -23.88 8.21
CA THR A 630 12.74 -24.98 7.39
C THR A 630 13.71 -24.46 6.35
N GLU A 631 14.46 -25.33 5.73
CA GLU A 631 15.46 -24.98 4.72
C GLU A 631 15.03 -25.44 3.34
N PHE A 632 15.35 -24.61 2.34
CA PHE A 632 15.06 -24.92 0.95
C PHE A 632 16.35 -24.89 0.10
N THR A 633 16.47 -25.83 -0.82
CA THR A 633 17.47 -25.78 -1.86
C THR A 633 16.83 -25.41 -3.20
N ILE A 634 17.45 -24.50 -3.93
CA ILE A 634 17.05 -24.10 -5.28
C ILE A 634 18.16 -24.50 -6.22
N THR A 635 17.84 -25.29 -7.26
CA THR A 635 18.85 -25.66 -8.25
C THR A 635 19.16 -24.49 -9.19
N PRO A 636 20.35 -24.45 -9.78
CA PRO A 636 20.65 -23.54 -10.87
C PRO A 636 19.58 -23.57 -11.97
N PRO A 637 19.22 -22.39 -12.54
CA PRO A 637 18.22 -22.35 -13.60
C PRO A 637 18.66 -23.00 -14.88
N ILE A 638 17.70 -23.56 -15.61
CA ILE A 638 17.90 -24.09 -16.96
C ILE A 638 16.95 -23.37 -17.92
N PHE A 639 17.41 -23.16 -19.16
CA PHE A 639 16.55 -22.69 -20.25
C PHE A 639 15.84 -23.84 -20.92
N GLU A 640 14.59 -23.60 -21.24
CA GLU A 640 13.84 -24.40 -22.20
C GLU A 640 13.47 -23.46 -23.36
N LYS A 641 14.20 -23.60 -24.49
CA LYS A 641 13.92 -22.77 -25.67
C LYS A 641 12.53 -23.12 -26.20
N GLN A 642 11.69 -22.10 -26.34
CA GLN A 642 10.40 -22.23 -27.02
C GLN A 642 10.60 -22.13 -28.55
N GLU A 643 9.73 -22.76 -29.34
CA GLU A 643 9.73 -22.66 -30.81
C GLU A 643 9.49 -21.23 -31.32
N ARG A 644 9.03 -20.31 -30.44
CA ARG A 644 8.82 -18.88 -30.75
C ARG A 644 10.00 -18.08 -30.22
N GLU A 645 10.66 -17.38 -31.11
CA GLU A 645 11.89 -16.61 -30.87
C GLU A 645 11.73 -15.46 -29.83
N ASP A 646 10.49 -15.05 -29.49
CA ASP A 646 10.20 -13.92 -28.61
C ASP A 646 9.94 -14.29 -27.14
N LYS A 647 10.04 -15.60 -26.79
CA LYS A 647 9.81 -16.11 -25.43
C LYS A 647 10.86 -17.09 -24.97
N ILE A 648 11.19 -17.02 -23.70
CA ILE A 648 12.04 -18.00 -23.02
C ILE A 648 11.33 -18.55 -21.79
N ASP A 649 11.57 -19.83 -21.53
CA ASP A 649 11.19 -20.49 -20.29
C ASP A 649 12.43 -20.72 -19.44
N ILE A 650 12.36 -20.24 -18.19
CA ILE A 650 13.40 -20.43 -17.19
C ILE A 650 12.82 -21.35 -16.13
N SER A 651 13.48 -22.45 -15.82
CA SER A 651 12.99 -23.36 -14.79
C SER A 651 14.10 -23.77 -13.82
N CYS A 652 13.70 -23.98 -12.56
CA CYS A 652 14.55 -24.54 -11.51
C CYS A 652 13.73 -25.55 -10.69
N LYS A 653 14.39 -26.33 -9.84
CA LYS A 653 13.75 -27.18 -8.86
C LYS A 653 13.97 -26.60 -7.48
N VAL A 654 12.95 -26.72 -6.64
CA VAL A 654 12.99 -26.31 -5.24
C VAL A 654 12.63 -27.49 -4.38
N LYS A 655 13.44 -27.76 -3.37
CA LYS A 655 13.22 -28.85 -2.43
C LYS A 655 13.24 -28.33 -1.00
N ASN A 656 12.28 -28.74 -0.20
CA ASN A 656 12.34 -28.57 1.25
C ASN A 656 13.28 -29.63 1.82
N VAL A 657 14.44 -29.23 2.34
CA VAL A 657 15.44 -30.12 2.90
C VAL A 657 15.42 -30.13 4.44
N GLY A 658 14.58 -29.32 5.06
CA GLY A 658 14.39 -29.28 6.51
C GLY A 658 13.30 -30.24 6.99
N GLU A 659 12.91 -30.10 8.27
CA GLU A 659 12.07 -31.05 8.96
C GLU A 659 10.59 -30.65 9.09
N VAL A 660 10.25 -29.36 8.79
CA VAL A 660 8.88 -28.86 8.92
C VAL A 660 8.34 -28.38 7.56
N PRO A 661 7.00 -28.41 7.37
CA PRO A 661 6.39 -27.84 6.18
C PRO A 661 6.64 -26.33 6.12
N GLY A 662 6.79 -25.78 4.92
CA GLY A 662 6.97 -24.35 4.75
C GLY A 662 6.81 -23.90 3.31
N ALA A 663 6.81 -22.58 3.11
CA ALA A 663 6.76 -21.99 1.79
C ALA A 663 8.03 -21.21 1.49
N GLU A 664 8.49 -21.28 0.21
CA GLU A 664 9.59 -20.47 -0.30
C GLU A 664 9.11 -19.62 -1.46
N VAL A 665 9.70 -18.42 -1.59
CA VAL A 665 9.48 -17.52 -2.70
C VAL A 665 10.67 -17.56 -3.64
N VAL A 666 10.50 -18.24 -4.77
CA VAL A 666 11.48 -18.24 -5.84
C VAL A 666 11.35 -16.94 -6.61
N GLN A 667 12.45 -16.20 -6.72
CA GLN A 667 12.53 -14.89 -7.35
C GLN A 667 13.43 -14.98 -8.59
N CYS A 668 12.99 -14.43 -9.71
CA CYS A 668 13.76 -14.36 -10.95
C CYS A 668 14.04 -12.91 -11.29
N TYR A 669 15.31 -12.60 -11.37
CA TYR A 669 15.81 -11.26 -11.71
C TYR A 669 16.47 -11.27 -13.08
N VAL A 670 16.53 -10.09 -13.70
CA VAL A 670 17.27 -9.86 -14.93
C VAL A 670 18.31 -8.77 -14.74
N GLU A 671 19.50 -8.98 -15.28
CA GLU A 671 20.52 -7.98 -15.49
C GLU A 671 20.67 -7.74 -16.98
N THR A 672 20.57 -6.49 -17.42
CA THR A 672 20.79 -6.08 -18.81
C THR A 672 22.28 -5.79 -19.02
N LEU A 673 22.90 -6.42 -20.02
CA LEU A 673 24.33 -6.29 -20.31
C LEU A 673 24.55 -5.52 -21.61
N CYS A 674 25.61 -4.70 -21.65
CA CYS A 674 26.03 -3.99 -22.85
C CYS A 674 24.92 -3.09 -23.47
N ALA A 675 24.09 -2.50 -22.63
CA ALA A 675 23.08 -1.54 -23.07
C ALA A 675 23.69 -0.15 -23.37
N PRO A 676 23.07 0.67 -24.24
CA PRO A 676 23.53 2.04 -24.53
C PRO A 676 23.42 2.99 -23.34
N VAL A 677 22.67 2.64 -22.31
CA VAL A 677 22.50 3.38 -21.06
C VAL A 677 22.82 2.48 -19.87
N VAL A 678 23.27 3.08 -18.76
CA VAL A 678 23.55 2.32 -17.54
C VAL A 678 22.24 1.73 -16.99
N ARG A 679 22.26 0.42 -16.73
CA ARG A 679 21.11 -0.31 -16.24
C ARG A 679 21.29 -0.71 -14.77
N PRO A 680 20.20 -0.95 -14.02
CA PRO A 680 20.25 -1.52 -12.68
C PRO A 680 21.04 -2.84 -12.65
N ASP A 681 21.62 -3.14 -11.49
CA ASP A 681 22.28 -4.43 -11.27
C ASP A 681 21.33 -5.60 -11.45
N ARG A 682 20.09 -5.43 -10.99
CA ARG A 682 19.03 -6.45 -11.09
C ARG A 682 17.67 -5.78 -11.17
N GLU A 683 16.74 -6.43 -11.85
CA GLU A 683 15.33 -6.06 -11.92
C GLU A 683 14.50 -7.31 -11.68
N LEU A 684 13.62 -7.31 -10.70
CA LEU A 684 12.68 -8.42 -10.49
C LEU A 684 11.70 -8.49 -11.67
N ILE A 685 11.59 -9.66 -12.27
CA ILE A 685 10.71 -9.87 -13.43
C ILE A 685 9.68 -10.96 -13.20
N ARG A 686 9.97 -11.91 -12.31
CA ARG A 686 9.03 -12.97 -11.91
C ARG A 686 9.29 -13.39 -10.48
N PHE A 687 8.25 -13.89 -9.84
CA PHE A 687 8.37 -14.64 -8.59
C PHE A 687 7.28 -15.70 -8.51
N ARG A 688 7.50 -16.69 -7.66
CA ARG A 688 6.50 -17.71 -7.34
C ARG A 688 6.67 -18.21 -5.93
N LYS A 689 5.63 -18.10 -5.12
CA LYS A 689 5.56 -18.73 -3.80
C LYS A 689 5.07 -20.17 -3.96
N ILE A 690 5.76 -21.10 -3.33
CA ILE A 690 5.41 -22.53 -3.32
C ILE A 690 5.45 -23.05 -1.89
N PHE A 691 4.51 -23.92 -1.56
CA PHE A 691 4.47 -24.64 -0.28
C PHE A 691 4.95 -26.07 -0.50
N LEU A 692 5.85 -26.56 0.37
CA LEU A 692 6.45 -27.89 0.28
C LEU A 692 6.45 -28.57 1.65
N LEU A 693 6.10 -29.86 1.65
CA LEU A 693 6.30 -30.74 2.79
C LEU A 693 7.79 -31.11 2.92
N PRO A 694 8.27 -31.57 4.10
CA PRO A 694 9.63 -32.09 4.27
C PRO A 694 9.99 -33.14 3.22
N GLY A 695 11.12 -32.94 2.54
CA GLY A 695 11.61 -33.79 1.46
C GLY A 695 10.93 -33.60 0.11
N GLU A 696 9.85 -32.84 0.02
CA GLU A 696 9.13 -32.59 -1.24
C GLU A 696 9.96 -31.70 -2.17
N GLU A 697 9.91 -32.00 -3.47
CA GLU A 697 10.56 -31.23 -4.54
C GLU A 697 9.52 -30.80 -5.58
N GLN A 698 9.57 -29.56 -6.02
CA GLN A 698 8.70 -29.03 -7.08
C GLN A 698 9.52 -28.28 -8.14
N LYS A 699 9.14 -28.44 -9.41
CA LYS A 699 9.66 -27.62 -10.51
C LYS A 699 8.92 -26.29 -10.58
N VAL A 700 9.67 -25.20 -10.54
CA VAL A 700 9.19 -23.83 -10.79
C VAL A 700 9.59 -23.42 -12.20
N LYS A 701 8.64 -22.83 -12.93
CA LYS A 701 8.84 -22.36 -14.29
C LYS A 701 8.36 -20.92 -14.43
N PHE A 702 9.16 -20.09 -15.07
CA PHE A 702 8.87 -18.72 -15.45
C PHE A 702 8.94 -18.58 -16.98
N THR A 703 7.90 -17.98 -17.56
CA THR A 703 7.92 -17.59 -18.97
C THR A 703 8.14 -16.09 -19.05
N VAL A 704 9.14 -15.68 -19.81
CA VAL A 704 9.51 -14.27 -20.02
C VAL A 704 9.39 -13.94 -21.50
N ASN A 705 8.67 -12.87 -21.83
CA ASN A 705 8.58 -12.34 -23.18
C ASN A 705 9.63 -11.25 -23.38
N ARG A 706 10.30 -11.21 -24.53
CA ARG A 706 11.28 -10.19 -24.90
C ARG A 706 10.76 -8.75 -24.67
N LYS A 707 9.53 -8.46 -25.07
CA LYS A 707 8.92 -7.13 -24.92
C LYS A 707 8.79 -6.67 -23.46
N GLU A 708 8.73 -7.59 -22.50
CA GLU A 708 8.65 -7.26 -21.08
C GLU A 708 10.00 -6.77 -20.52
N LEU A 709 11.09 -7.03 -21.26
CA LEU A 709 12.46 -6.62 -20.91
C LEU A 709 12.87 -5.33 -21.61
N ALA A 710 11.95 -4.72 -22.37
CA ALA A 710 12.21 -3.45 -23.06
C ALA A 710 12.51 -2.32 -22.06
N PHE A 711 13.44 -1.45 -22.42
CA PHE A 711 13.88 -0.31 -21.63
C PHE A 711 14.09 0.92 -22.51
N TYR A 712 14.19 2.11 -21.91
CA TYR A 712 14.38 3.35 -22.64
C TYR A 712 15.85 3.64 -22.93
N GLY A 713 16.18 3.84 -24.22
CA GLY A 713 17.50 4.19 -24.72
C GLY A 713 17.89 5.66 -24.52
N GLU A 714 18.97 6.09 -25.20
CA GLU A 714 19.54 7.43 -25.01
C GLU A 714 18.54 8.57 -25.30
N ASN A 715 17.74 8.43 -26.34
CA ASN A 715 16.76 9.42 -26.79
C ASN A 715 15.32 9.08 -26.36
N MET A 716 15.16 8.29 -25.29
CA MET A 716 13.86 7.84 -24.78
C MET A 716 13.07 6.95 -25.76
N GLU A 717 13.72 6.36 -26.76
CA GLU A 717 13.20 5.28 -27.59
C GLU A 717 13.12 3.97 -26.80
N LEU A 718 12.14 3.13 -27.09
CA LEU A 718 11.99 1.83 -26.46
C LEU A 718 12.87 0.80 -27.17
N ILE A 719 13.83 0.23 -26.44
CA ILE A 719 14.74 -0.81 -26.93
C ILE A 719 14.21 -2.15 -26.46
N ASP A 720 13.91 -3.06 -27.39
CA ASP A 720 13.42 -4.41 -27.13
C ASP A 720 14.26 -5.53 -27.80
N GLY A 721 15.46 -5.19 -28.34
CA GLY A 721 16.30 -6.09 -29.14
C GLY A 721 17.79 -6.06 -28.82
N ASP A 722 18.53 -6.87 -29.49
CA ASP A 722 20.00 -6.98 -29.63
C ASP A 722 20.88 -6.62 -28.40
N VAL A 723 20.39 -6.92 -27.21
CA VAL A 723 21.12 -6.82 -25.94
C VAL A 723 21.19 -8.20 -25.27
N GLN A 724 22.24 -8.37 -24.50
CA GLN A 724 22.42 -9.59 -23.69
C GLN A 724 21.75 -9.43 -22.33
N PHE A 725 21.09 -10.47 -21.87
CA PHE A 725 20.49 -10.55 -20.55
C PHE A 725 21.12 -11.68 -19.73
N ARG A 726 21.35 -11.43 -18.46
CA ARG A 726 21.66 -12.46 -17.47
C ARG A 726 20.44 -12.64 -16.56
N PHE A 727 19.86 -13.83 -16.59
CA PHE A 727 18.77 -14.18 -15.70
C PHE A 727 19.32 -14.85 -14.46
N ILE A 728 18.89 -14.38 -13.28
CA ILE A 728 19.37 -14.80 -11.98
C ILE A 728 18.16 -15.35 -11.21
N VAL A 729 18.29 -16.55 -10.66
CA VAL A 729 17.26 -17.16 -9.81
C VAL A 729 17.80 -17.32 -8.40
N GLY A 730 16.98 -16.92 -7.43
CA GLY A 730 17.30 -17.01 -6.01
C GLY A 730 16.05 -16.83 -5.14
N ASN A 731 16.23 -16.52 -3.88
CA ASN A 731 15.16 -16.25 -2.92
C ASN A 731 15.27 -14.87 -2.24
N SER A 732 16.16 -14.03 -2.73
CA SER A 732 16.27 -12.61 -2.39
C SER A 732 17.01 -11.84 -3.49
N SER A 733 17.03 -10.53 -3.45
CA SER A 733 17.78 -9.69 -4.39
C SER A 733 19.30 -9.88 -4.29
N ARG A 734 19.80 -10.51 -3.23
CA ARG A 734 21.23 -10.77 -3.01
C ARG A 734 21.60 -12.26 -3.05
N SER A 735 20.63 -13.16 -3.12
CA SER A 735 20.89 -14.57 -3.29
C SER A 735 20.95 -14.96 -4.77
N GLU A 736 21.77 -15.95 -5.07
CA GLU A 736 21.91 -16.50 -6.42
C GLU A 736 22.09 -18.02 -6.32
N ALA A 737 21.03 -18.76 -6.64
CA ALA A 737 21.12 -20.22 -6.81
C ALA A 737 21.83 -20.57 -8.13
N GLY A 738 21.80 -19.64 -9.09
CA GLY A 738 22.50 -19.70 -10.35
C GLY A 738 22.01 -18.63 -11.32
N SER A 739 22.79 -18.46 -12.39
CA SER A 739 22.45 -17.51 -13.45
C SER A 739 22.75 -18.06 -14.82
N ILE A 740 22.16 -17.46 -15.85
CA ILE A 740 22.28 -17.91 -17.21
C ILE A 740 22.19 -16.72 -18.18
N LEU A 741 23.08 -16.73 -19.20
CA LEU A 741 23.13 -15.69 -20.23
C LEU A 741 22.24 -16.05 -21.41
N TYR A 742 21.54 -15.07 -21.93
CA TYR A 742 20.69 -15.20 -23.10
C TYR A 742 20.68 -13.92 -23.94
N ALA A 743 20.67 -14.06 -25.26
CA ALA A 743 20.40 -13.00 -26.22
C ALA A 743 19.22 -13.42 -27.10
N PHE A 744 18.23 -12.52 -27.22
CA PHE A 744 17.04 -12.77 -28.06
C PHE A 744 17.36 -12.68 -29.53
#